data_1f394af50bd71a5265fa4f0dffdb5948
#
_entry.id   1f394af50bd71a5265fa4f0dffdb5948
#
_cell.length_a   1.000
_cell.length_b   1.000
_cell.length_c   1.000
_cell.angle_alpha   90.00
_cell.angle_beta   90.00
_cell.angle_gamma   90.00
#
_symmetry.space_group_name_H-M   'P 1'
#
loop_
_entity.id
_entity.type
_entity.pdbx_description
1 polymer ?
#
loop_
_entity_poly.entity_id
_entity_poly.type
_entity_poly.pdbx_seq_one_letter_code
_entity_poly.pdbx_strand_id
1 'polypeptide(L)'
;MTSSSSEPDKTTLADQYRNTVFLPRTTFPMRGNLPQQEPKWLEKWRAGGLDERLKQQAEGRPVFTLHDGPPYANGNLHIGHALNKINKDVINRAHRMAGYAVRYVPGWDCHGLPIEWKVEEGYRKAKRDKDSVPVLEFRAECRSYAANWLNIQMQEFQRLGVQAEWQNRYATMDFSSEATIVEEIGRFLLNGKLYRGLRPVMWSPVEKTALAEAEIEYHDHTSTTILVAFPVVKDPTPAHALADVSVVIWTTTPWTIPGNRALAYGPEITYVVLRVDETAEGAMLEPGARVLVAEALVESFCDQAHVNAHHVLYTLPGSALAGAVCAHPLRGAGYDFDVPMLAGDFVTTDAGTGLVHQAPAHGEDDFMLCRANGVDVPETVQDDGTYAPWVPGFAGVHVFKAADVVCATLTSVMERANAAGTAPAGLVGRGQIVHSYPHSWRSRAPVIYRATPQWFIRMDGENALRENALKALENVTFVPAQARNRLTSMIRTRPDWCISRQRAWGVPIAVFVEKRTGEVLRDPAVMQRVVDAFRSEGADAWYTSEPARFLGDAYKPDEYEQVFDIVDVWFESGSTHAFVLGRPGLNFPADLYLEGSDQHRGWFQSSLLESVGTRGVSPYKALVTNGFVLDEQGRKMSKSLGNVIAPQDVNDSMGADVLRLWVMNSDTNDDLRIGKEILKQQGELYRRLRNTLRWLLGGLDGFTDAEVVPYDQLPELERWVLHRLTELGGLVTRAVETHEWVGVYPALHGFCTTDLSAFYFDIRKDALYCDAPSSLTRRAVRTVLDVLHRCLTTWLAPVLVFTAEEAWTARFGEEASVHEQSFPDLPVEWSDPALEERWTRIRSVRRIITTEIEGARRAGTIGSSLQAQVELTLSEEEAALFAGVNWGELAIVSHVEVVIDPTSSSIYVDGDEGGDLHGAPVVRVAEGEKCARCWKVLPETGSNPAYPGLCLRCADVVGQSGFVSTAVQEGA
;
A
#
# COMPACT_ATOMS: atom_id res chain seq x y z
N MET A 1 65.74 -21.58 -56.99
CA MET A 1 64.57 -20.75 -57.03
C MET A 1 63.42 -21.65 -56.61
N THR A 2 63.13 -21.63 -55.31
CA THR A 2 62.03 -22.41 -54.72
C THR A 2 60.81 -21.48 -54.62
N SER A 3 59.81 -21.83 -55.41
CA SER A 3 58.51 -21.12 -55.35
C SER A 3 57.76 -21.57 -54.09
N SER A 4 57.65 -20.68 -53.11
CA SER A 4 56.74 -20.85 -51.97
C SER A 4 55.34 -20.55 -52.44
N SER A 5 54.50 -21.59 -52.54
CA SER A 5 53.04 -21.40 -52.63
C SER A 5 52.56 -20.82 -51.30
N SER A 6 52.17 -19.57 -51.28
CA SER A 6 51.48 -18.95 -50.13
C SER A 6 50.09 -19.54 -50.02
N GLU A 7 49.83 -20.29 -48.93
CA GLU A 7 48.46 -20.58 -48.53
C GLU A 7 47.67 -19.27 -48.45
N PRO A 8 46.44 -19.21 -48.98
CA PRO A 8 45.60 -17.99 -48.84
C PRO A 8 45.35 -17.71 -47.37
N ASP A 9 45.58 -16.48 -46.97
CA ASP A 9 45.42 -16.03 -45.61
C ASP A 9 43.98 -16.32 -45.08
N LYS A 10 43.85 -17.20 -44.05
CA LYS A 10 42.55 -17.64 -43.51
C LYS A 10 41.70 -16.47 -43.01
N THR A 11 42.28 -15.33 -42.70
CA THR A 11 41.62 -14.07 -42.33
C THR A 11 40.82 -13.45 -43.50
N THR A 12 41.30 -13.55 -44.70
CA THR A 12 40.67 -13.02 -45.92
C THR A 12 39.44 -13.82 -46.36
N LEU A 13 39.38 -15.13 -46.17
CA LEU A 13 38.20 -15.94 -46.49
C LEU A 13 37.01 -15.67 -45.57
N ALA A 14 37.24 -15.51 -44.29
CA ALA A 14 36.18 -15.14 -43.34
C ALA A 14 35.60 -13.76 -43.60
N ASP A 15 36.42 -12.77 -43.99
CA ASP A 15 35.98 -11.42 -44.33
C ASP A 15 35.18 -11.38 -45.64
N GLN A 16 35.49 -12.20 -46.62
CA GLN A 16 34.72 -12.31 -47.87
C GLN A 16 33.28 -12.73 -47.65
N TYR A 17 33.02 -13.75 -46.75
CA TYR A 17 31.68 -14.24 -46.49
C TYR A 17 30.91 -13.51 -45.41
N ARG A 18 31.53 -12.58 -44.67
CA ARG A 18 30.91 -11.85 -43.57
C ARG A 18 29.63 -11.10 -43.98
N ASN A 19 29.65 -10.49 -45.16
CA ASN A 19 28.52 -9.74 -45.69
C ASN A 19 27.36 -10.64 -46.19
N THR A 20 27.54 -11.94 -46.27
CA THR A 20 26.50 -12.93 -46.62
C THR A 20 25.77 -13.48 -45.44
N VAL A 21 26.21 -13.19 -44.19
CA VAL A 21 25.55 -13.56 -42.94
C VAL A 21 24.42 -12.55 -42.63
N PHE A 22 23.24 -13.09 -42.33
CA PHE A 22 22.05 -12.26 -41.98
C PHE A 22 22.11 -11.76 -40.52
N LEU A 23 23.04 -10.81 -40.24
CA LEU A 23 23.18 -10.24 -38.93
C LEU A 23 21.99 -9.38 -38.52
N PRO A 24 21.56 -9.41 -37.23
CA PRO A 24 20.43 -8.63 -36.79
C PRO A 24 20.68 -7.13 -36.89
N ARG A 25 19.67 -6.39 -37.41
CA ARG A 25 19.72 -4.92 -37.56
C ARG A 25 18.47 -4.32 -36.91
N THR A 26 18.64 -3.26 -36.14
CA THR A 26 17.52 -2.54 -35.53
C THR A 26 17.94 -1.11 -35.20
N THR A 27 16.99 -0.19 -35.30
CA THR A 27 17.12 1.20 -34.83
C THR A 27 16.95 1.32 -33.31
N PHE A 28 16.41 0.27 -32.65
CA PHE A 28 16.21 0.24 -31.22
C PHE A 28 17.57 0.25 -30.48
N PRO A 29 17.88 1.30 -29.70
CA PRO A 29 19.21 1.47 -29.13
C PRO A 29 19.49 0.47 -28.00
N MET A 30 20.77 0.08 -27.83
CA MET A 30 21.19 -0.82 -26.76
C MET A 30 20.95 -0.24 -25.37
N ARG A 31 21.18 1.07 -25.19
CA ARG A 31 20.98 1.80 -23.93
C ARG A 31 19.68 2.57 -23.96
N GLY A 32 18.84 2.44 -22.93
CA GLY A 32 17.56 3.13 -22.83
C GLY A 32 17.68 4.62 -22.57
N ASN A 33 18.72 5.07 -21.85
CA ASN A 33 18.89 6.46 -21.41
C ASN A 33 17.58 7.05 -20.87
N LEU A 34 16.88 6.27 -20.03
CA LEU A 34 15.51 6.53 -19.58
C LEU A 34 15.31 7.94 -19.02
N PRO A 35 16.15 8.46 -18.11
CA PRO A 35 15.95 9.81 -17.57
C PRO A 35 15.80 10.90 -18.62
N GLN A 36 16.48 10.76 -19.77
CA GLN A 36 16.46 11.71 -20.87
C GLN A 36 15.41 11.40 -21.95
N GLN A 37 15.03 10.12 -22.12
CA GLN A 37 14.10 9.73 -23.17
C GLN A 37 12.65 9.75 -22.71
N GLU A 38 12.36 9.36 -21.46
CA GLU A 38 11.01 9.32 -20.91
C GLU A 38 10.26 10.67 -21.01
N PRO A 39 10.88 11.83 -20.67
CA PRO A 39 10.22 13.12 -20.84
C PRO A 39 9.83 13.44 -22.29
N LYS A 40 10.64 12.98 -23.28
CA LYS A 40 10.34 13.17 -24.69
C LYS A 40 9.14 12.34 -25.14
N TRP A 41 8.98 11.12 -24.59
CA TRP A 41 7.80 10.30 -24.84
C TRP A 41 6.54 10.94 -24.27
N LEU A 42 6.59 11.48 -23.06
CA LEU A 42 5.48 12.22 -22.45
C LEU A 42 5.06 13.42 -23.30
N GLU A 43 6.03 14.16 -23.82
CA GLU A 43 5.76 15.29 -24.74
C GLU A 43 5.14 14.81 -26.06
N LYS A 44 5.71 13.73 -26.66
CA LYS A 44 5.19 13.12 -27.90
C LYS A 44 3.74 12.63 -27.72
N TRP A 45 3.43 11.93 -26.62
CA TRP A 45 2.07 11.47 -26.35
C TRP A 45 1.09 12.62 -26.20
N ARG A 46 1.50 13.68 -25.49
CA ARG A 46 0.66 14.87 -25.32
C ARG A 46 0.44 15.59 -26.67
N ALA A 47 1.49 15.81 -27.44
CA ALA A 47 1.39 16.45 -28.74
C ALA A 47 0.60 15.63 -29.78
N GLY A 48 0.73 14.30 -29.73
CA GLY A 48 0.00 13.35 -30.58
C GLY A 48 -1.43 13.06 -30.11
N GLY A 49 -1.91 13.62 -28.98
CA GLY A 49 -3.26 13.40 -28.48
C GLY A 49 -3.56 11.94 -28.12
N LEU A 50 -2.60 11.21 -27.57
CA LEU A 50 -2.75 9.79 -27.23
C LEU A 50 -3.97 9.53 -26.33
N ASP A 51 -4.18 10.35 -25.31
CA ASP A 51 -5.30 10.17 -24.37
C ASP A 51 -6.67 10.26 -25.07
N GLU A 52 -6.80 11.16 -26.05
CA GLU A 52 -8.04 11.32 -26.79
C GLU A 52 -8.28 10.15 -27.77
N ARG A 53 -7.22 9.65 -28.44
CA ARG A 53 -7.32 8.45 -29.27
C ARG A 53 -7.72 7.23 -28.47
N LEU A 54 -7.17 7.05 -27.26
CA LEU A 54 -7.52 5.96 -26.36
C LEU A 54 -8.98 6.03 -25.89
N LYS A 55 -9.51 7.23 -25.63
CA LYS A 55 -10.93 7.42 -25.30
C LYS A 55 -11.82 7.04 -26.48
N GLN A 56 -11.51 7.51 -27.69
CA GLN A 56 -12.26 7.17 -28.88
C GLN A 56 -12.26 5.66 -29.18
N GLN A 57 -11.08 5.02 -29.01
CA GLN A 57 -10.96 3.57 -29.20
C GLN A 57 -11.76 2.76 -28.16
N ALA A 58 -12.01 3.33 -26.99
CA ALA A 58 -12.73 2.69 -25.90
C ALA A 58 -14.27 2.81 -26.04
N GLU A 59 -14.80 3.57 -26.99
CA GLU A 59 -16.24 3.74 -27.21
C GLU A 59 -16.91 2.38 -27.46
N GLY A 60 -18.01 2.15 -26.73
CA GLY A 60 -18.79 0.90 -26.83
C GLY A 60 -18.20 -0.30 -26.09
N ARG A 61 -17.02 -0.19 -25.48
CA ARG A 61 -16.43 -1.25 -24.65
C ARG A 61 -17.08 -1.28 -23.24
N PRO A 62 -17.05 -2.43 -22.53
CA PRO A 62 -17.48 -2.49 -21.13
C PRO A 62 -16.62 -1.57 -20.26
N VAL A 63 -17.27 -0.82 -19.35
CA VAL A 63 -16.58 0.14 -18.48
C VAL A 63 -15.92 -0.57 -17.31
N PHE A 64 -14.67 -0.22 -17.03
CA PHE A 64 -13.96 -0.54 -15.81
C PHE A 64 -13.59 0.75 -15.08
N THR A 65 -14.01 0.88 -13.83
CA THR A 65 -13.77 2.05 -12.98
C THR A 65 -12.92 1.68 -11.78
N LEU A 66 -11.67 2.10 -11.78
CA LEU A 66 -10.83 2.18 -10.59
C LEU A 66 -10.97 3.60 -10.03
N HIS A 67 -11.54 3.72 -8.84
CA HIS A 67 -11.68 5.02 -8.17
C HIS A 67 -10.41 5.35 -7.38
N ASP A 68 -9.95 6.57 -7.54
CA ASP A 68 -8.71 7.05 -6.91
C ASP A 68 -8.97 7.58 -5.50
N GLY A 69 -8.31 6.99 -4.50
CA GLY A 69 -8.18 7.60 -3.17
C GLY A 69 -7.30 8.84 -3.27
N PRO A 70 -7.79 10.01 -2.78
CA PRO A 70 -7.10 11.26 -3.01
C PRO A 70 -5.84 11.37 -2.16
N PRO A 71 -4.64 11.50 -2.75
CA PRO A 71 -3.45 11.87 -1.99
C PRO A 71 -3.60 13.28 -1.41
N TYR A 72 -2.93 13.52 -0.30
CA TYR A 72 -2.96 14.81 0.39
C TYR A 72 -2.11 15.85 -0.35
N ALA A 73 -2.66 17.03 -0.62
CA ALA A 73 -2.00 18.14 -1.33
C ALA A 73 -0.98 18.87 -0.43
N ASN A 74 0.06 18.15 0.03
CA ASN A 74 1.05 18.67 0.98
C ASN A 74 2.41 18.01 0.85
N GLY A 75 3.34 18.65 0.14
CA GLY A 75 4.70 18.16 -0.09
C GLY A 75 4.85 17.34 -1.37
N ASN A 76 6.10 17.02 -1.73
CA ASN A 76 6.44 16.18 -2.87
C ASN A 76 5.98 14.74 -2.65
N LEU A 77 5.85 13.98 -3.74
CA LEU A 77 5.56 12.55 -3.66
C LEU A 77 6.66 11.81 -2.89
N HIS A 78 6.26 10.90 -2.05
CA HIS A 78 7.12 9.89 -1.46
C HIS A 78 6.96 8.54 -2.17
N ILE A 79 7.84 7.61 -1.87
CA ILE A 79 7.89 6.31 -2.56
C ILE A 79 6.59 5.49 -2.41
N GLY A 80 5.86 5.64 -1.31
CA GLY A 80 4.54 5.01 -1.12
C GLY A 80 3.49 5.54 -2.10
N HIS A 81 3.51 6.84 -2.43
CA HIS A 81 2.66 7.40 -3.48
C HIS A 81 3.01 6.81 -4.86
N ALA A 82 4.31 6.64 -5.14
CA ALA A 82 4.76 6.02 -6.39
C ALA A 82 4.30 4.56 -6.49
N LEU A 83 4.47 3.77 -5.42
CA LEU A 83 3.98 2.40 -5.33
C LEU A 83 2.49 2.32 -5.67
N ASN A 84 1.68 3.11 -4.98
CA ASN A 84 0.23 3.12 -5.11
C ASN A 84 -0.22 3.50 -6.54
N LYS A 85 0.28 4.63 -7.07
CA LYS A 85 -0.11 5.11 -8.40
C LYS A 85 0.40 4.24 -9.53
N ILE A 86 1.57 3.62 -9.40
CA ILE A 86 2.09 2.66 -10.38
C ILE A 86 1.20 1.41 -10.42
N ASN A 87 0.81 0.85 -9.26
CA ASN A 87 -0.12 -0.28 -9.21
C ASN A 87 -1.45 0.03 -9.91
N LYS A 88 -2.05 1.18 -9.60
CA LYS A 88 -3.28 1.65 -10.24
C LYS A 88 -3.13 1.80 -11.76
N ASP A 89 -2.02 2.41 -12.22
CA ASP A 89 -1.76 2.62 -13.63
C ASP A 89 -1.55 1.31 -14.38
N VAL A 90 -0.84 0.34 -13.79
CA VAL A 90 -0.66 -1.00 -14.37
C VAL A 90 -2.00 -1.71 -14.54
N ILE A 91 -2.84 -1.72 -13.50
CA ILE A 91 -4.18 -2.32 -13.56
C ILE A 91 -5.04 -1.64 -14.62
N ASN A 92 -5.06 -0.31 -14.67
CA ASN A 92 -5.83 0.46 -15.65
C ASN A 92 -5.37 0.19 -17.08
N ARG A 93 -4.05 0.20 -17.35
CA ARG A 93 -3.50 -0.11 -18.68
C ARG A 93 -3.82 -1.55 -19.09
N ALA A 94 -3.66 -2.51 -18.17
CA ALA A 94 -3.94 -3.91 -18.44
C ALA A 94 -5.43 -4.13 -18.78
N HIS A 95 -6.36 -3.53 -18.04
CA HIS A 95 -7.79 -3.61 -18.35
C HIS A 95 -8.11 -3.00 -19.70
N ARG A 96 -7.51 -1.84 -20.04
CA ARG A 96 -7.69 -1.23 -21.37
C ARG A 96 -7.20 -2.16 -22.48
N MET A 97 -6.01 -2.76 -22.32
CA MET A 97 -5.44 -3.70 -23.26
C MET A 97 -6.21 -5.03 -23.33
N ALA A 98 -6.93 -5.38 -22.26
CA ALA A 98 -7.89 -6.50 -22.22
C ALA A 98 -9.28 -6.15 -22.82
N GLY A 99 -9.48 -4.95 -23.38
CA GLY A 99 -10.69 -4.58 -24.09
C GLY A 99 -11.73 -3.79 -23.29
N TYR A 100 -11.38 -3.26 -22.12
CA TYR A 100 -12.29 -2.40 -21.34
C TYR A 100 -12.15 -0.91 -21.69
N ALA A 101 -13.22 -0.16 -21.49
CA ALA A 101 -13.20 1.29 -21.43
C ALA A 101 -12.80 1.72 -20.02
N VAL A 102 -11.56 2.16 -19.87
CA VAL A 102 -11.01 2.59 -18.57
C VAL A 102 -11.03 4.11 -18.49
N ARG A 103 -11.71 4.61 -17.45
CA ARG A 103 -11.69 6.03 -17.09
C ARG A 103 -11.12 6.20 -15.69
N TYR A 104 -9.97 6.83 -15.60
CA TYR A 104 -9.28 7.07 -14.34
C TYR A 104 -9.24 8.57 -14.05
N VAL A 105 -10.06 9.00 -13.07
CA VAL A 105 -10.16 10.40 -12.63
C VAL A 105 -9.27 10.56 -11.40
N PRO A 106 -8.12 11.24 -11.51
CA PRO A 106 -7.21 11.43 -10.38
C PRO A 106 -7.77 12.51 -9.45
N GLY A 107 -7.47 12.41 -8.15
CA GLY A 107 -7.98 13.33 -7.17
C GLY A 107 -6.98 13.77 -6.12
N TRP A 108 -7.35 14.82 -5.37
CA TRP A 108 -6.57 15.35 -4.25
C TRP A 108 -7.43 15.72 -3.07
N ASP A 109 -6.94 15.39 -1.89
CA ASP A 109 -7.46 15.85 -0.62
C ASP A 109 -6.75 17.15 -0.23
N CYS A 110 -7.54 18.22 -0.02
CA CYS A 110 -7.04 19.58 0.03
C CYS A 110 -7.38 20.33 1.33
N HIS A 111 -8.11 19.73 2.26
CA HIS A 111 -8.56 20.38 3.49
C HIS A 111 -7.89 19.78 4.75
N GLY A 112 -8.17 20.36 5.89
CA GLY A 112 -7.85 19.84 7.20
C GLY A 112 -6.51 20.26 7.78
N LEU A 113 -6.25 19.69 8.95
CA LEU A 113 -5.14 20.06 9.83
C LEU A 113 -3.74 20.06 9.19
N PRO A 114 -3.34 19.08 8.32
CA PRO A 114 -1.99 19.08 7.79
C PRO A 114 -1.63 20.31 6.93
N ILE A 115 -2.59 20.84 6.17
CA ILE A 115 -2.40 22.05 5.36
C ILE A 115 -2.46 23.29 6.25
N GLU A 116 -3.48 23.37 7.09
CA GLU A 116 -3.68 24.45 8.05
C GLU A 116 -2.44 24.64 8.94
N TRP A 117 -1.89 23.55 9.48
CA TRP A 117 -0.68 23.57 10.30
C TRP A 117 0.55 24.12 9.56
N LYS A 118 0.68 23.83 8.25
CA LYS A 118 1.79 24.35 7.45
C LYS A 118 1.69 25.85 7.21
N VAL A 119 0.49 26.34 6.97
CA VAL A 119 0.25 27.78 6.85
C VAL A 119 0.50 28.45 8.19
N GLU A 120 0.00 27.88 9.31
CA GLU A 120 0.23 28.36 10.66
C GLU A 120 1.72 28.36 11.07
N GLU A 121 2.51 27.37 10.65
CA GLU A 121 3.98 27.39 10.81
C GLU A 121 4.60 28.64 10.16
N GLY A 122 4.07 29.07 9.01
CA GLY A 122 4.48 30.30 8.33
C GLY A 122 4.23 31.53 9.21
N TYR A 123 3.05 31.65 9.80
CA TYR A 123 2.70 32.73 10.74
C TYR A 123 3.58 32.72 12.00
N ARG A 124 3.80 31.54 12.60
CA ARG A 124 4.68 31.42 13.77
C ARG A 124 6.12 31.84 13.46
N LYS A 125 6.66 31.49 12.28
CA LYS A 125 7.98 31.98 11.83
C LYS A 125 8.01 33.49 11.65
N ALA A 126 6.91 34.08 11.17
CA ALA A 126 6.74 35.52 11.04
C ALA A 126 6.38 36.21 12.37
N LYS A 127 6.29 35.47 13.50
CA LYS A 127 5.84 35.97 14.82
C LYS A 127 4.45 36.64 14.80
N ARG A 128 3.59 36.15 13.94
CA ARG A 128 2.18 36.58 13.81
C ARG A 128 1.30 35.50 14.44
N ASP A 129 0.33 35.92 15.25
CA ASP A 129 -0.64 35.02 15.83
C ASP A 129 -1.73 34.66 14.80
N LYS A 130 -1.96 33.38 14.54
CA LYS A 130 -3.02 32.88 13.63
C LYS A 130 -4.40 33.39 14.08
N ASP A 131 -4.68 33.36 15.37
CA ASP A 131 -6.01 33.72 15.91
C ASP A 131 -6.34 35.23 15.70
N SER A 132 -5.33 36.04 15.35
CA SER A 132 -5.50 37.45 14.96
C SER A 132 -5.81 37.67 13.48
N VAL A 133 -5.73 36.59 12.64
CA VAL A 133 -5.96 36.65 11.19
C VAL A 133 -7.45 36.44 10.88
N PRO A 134 -8.07 37.29 10.01
CA PRO A 134 -9.44 37.04 9.58
C PRO A 134 -9.57 35.63 8.94
N VAL A 135 -10.64 34.92 9.31
CA VAL A 135 -10.83 33.51 8.88
C VAL A 135 -10.80 33.33 7.35
N LEU A 136 -11.37 34.25 6.59
CA LEU A 136 -11.38 34.21 5.12
C LEU A 136 -9.98 34.42 4.52
N GLU A 137 -9.15 35.30 5.11
CA GLU A 137 -7.75 35.47 4.69
C GLU A 137 -6.97 34.18 4.91
N PHE A 138 -7.11 33.58 6.08
CA PHE A 138 -6.46 32.33 6.43
C PHE A 138 -6.90 31.17 5.51
N ARG A 139 -8.20 31.04 5.23
CA ARG A 139 -8.75 30.04 4.31
C ARG A 139 -8.22 30.23 2.88
N ALA A 140 -8.13 31.47 2.40
CA ALA A 140 -7.57 31.77 1.08
C ALA A 140 -6.08 31.35 0.95
N GLU A 141 -5.29 31.56 2.01
CA GLU A 141 -3.89 31.10 2.03
C GLU A 141 -3.79 29.57 2.04
N CYS A 142 -4.64 28.88 2.81
CA CYS A 142 -4.69 27.42 2.82
C CYS A 142 -5.06 26.85 1.43
N ARG A 143 -6.07 27.43 0.77
CA ARG A 143 -6.49 27.09 -0.60
C ARG A 143 -5.35 27.27 -1.60
N SER A 144 -4.64 28.38 -1.52
CA SER A 144 -3.49 28.69 -2.36
C SER A 144 -2.34 27.70 -2.15
N TYR A 145 -2.06 27.36 -0.89
CA TYR A 145 -1.05 26.37 -0.53
C TYR A 145 -1.38 24.99 -1.11
N ALA A 146 -2.62 24.52 -0.92
CA ALA A 146 -3.09 23.23 -1.45
C ALA A 146 -3.03 23.18 -2.98
N ALA A 147 -3.47 24.26 -3.67
CA ALA A 147 -3.45 24.35 -5.13
C ALA A 147 -2.02 24.26 -5.69
N ASN A 148 -1.04 24.88 -5.02
CA ASN A 148 0.36 24.78 -5.42
C ASN A 148 0.87 23.33 -5.34
N TRP A 149 0.63 22.63 -4.22
CA TRP A 149 1.09 21.25 -4.07
C TRP A 149 0.36 20.27 -4.97
N LEU A 150 -0.93 20.46 -5.21
CA LEU A 150 -1.69 19.70 -6.19
C LEU A 150 -1.01 19.74 -7.57
N ASN A 151 -0.64 20.94 -8.04
CA ASN A 151 0.01 21.10 -9.33
C ASN A 151 1.39 20.44 -9.38
N ILE A 152 2.19 20.54 -8.32
CA ILE A 152 3.51 19.89 -8.24
C ILE A 152 3.33 18.37 -8.27
N GLN A 153 2.48 17.80 -7.42
CA GLN A 153 2.26 16.36 -7.35
C GLN A 153 1.68 15.80 -8.66
N MET A 154 0.81 16.55 -9.35
CA MET A 154 0.28 16.16 -10.65
C MET A 154 1.40 16.01 -11.68
N GLN A 155 2.37 16.93 -11.72
CA GLN A 155 3.53 16.82 -12.60
C GLN A 155 4.43 15.64 -12.23
N GLU A 156 4.65 15.41 -10.94
CA GLU A 156 5.43 14.28 -10.44
C GLU A 156 4.78 12.93 -10.79
N PHE A 157 3.45 12.80 -10.70
CA PHE A 157 2.72 11.60 -11.15
C PHE A 157 2.81 11.41 -12.67
N GLN A 158 2.67 12.47 -13.46
CA GLN A 158 2.87 12.40 -14.90
C GLN A 158 4.29 11.94 -15.26
N ARG A 159 5.31 12.40 -14.52
CA ARG A 159 6.70 11.99 -14.70
C ARG A 159 6.92 10.48 -14.48
N LEU A 160 6.11 9.84 -13.64
CA LEU A 160 6.11 8.37 -13.45
C LEU A 160 5.48 7.61 -14.63
N GLY A 161 4.96 8.30 -15.63
CA GLY A 161 4.24 7.70 -16.75
C GLY A 161 2.80 7.31 -16.44
N VAL A 162 2.23 7.79 -15.32
CA VAL A 162 0.83 7.51 -14.95
C VAL A 162 -0.12 8.17 -15.94
N GLN A 163 -1.07 7.38 -16.46
CA GLN A 163 -2.10 7.84 -17.37
C GLN A 163 -3.43 8.05 -16.66
N ALA A 164 -3.96 9.27 -16.72
CA ALA A 164 -5.18 9.67 -16.07
C ALA A 164 -5.87 10.83 -16.79
N GLU A 165 -7.11 11.11 -16.45
CA GLU A 165 -7.84 12.29 -16.96
C GLU A 165 -7.41 13.57 -16.22
N TRP A 166 -6.17 14.01 -16.40
CA TRP A 166 -5.55 15.14 -15.66
C TRP A 166 -6.34 16.45 -15.77
N GLN A 167 -7.00 16.70 -16.90
CA GLN A 167 -7.81 17.88 -17.14
C GLN A 167 -9.17 17.80 -16.42
N ASN A 168 -9.62 16.59 -16.09
CA ASN A 168 -10.90 16.30 -15.47
C ASN A 168 -10.73 15.81 -14.02
N ARG A 169 -9.61 16.14 -13.42
CA ARG A 169 -9.27 15.79 -12.03
C ARG A 169 -10.33 16.31 -11.06
N TYR A 170 -10.33 15.81 -9.81
CA TYR A 170 -11.08 16.40 -8.73
C TYR A 170 -10.16 16.89 -7.59
N ALA A 171 -10.67 17.83 -6.80
CA ALA A 171 -10.11 18.23 -5.51
C ALA A 171 -11.24 18.40 -4.51
N THR A 172 -11.05 18.04 -3.25
CA THR A 172 -12.09 18.22 -2.22
C THR A 172 -12.44 19.69 -2.02
N MET A 173 -11.51 20.60 -2.34
CA MET A 173 -11.71 22.07 -2.29
C MET A 173 -12.35 22.68 -3.55
N ASP A 174 -12.69 21.90 -4.57
CA ASP A 174 -13.46 22.42 -5.71
C ASP A 174 -14.90 22.71 -5.26
N PHE A 175 -15.49 23.83 -5.66
CA PHE A 175 -16.82 24.25 -5.19
C PHE A 175 -17.91 23.21 -5.37
N SER A 176 -17.85 22.47 -6.48
CA SER A 176 -18.77 21.36 -6.72
C SER A 176 -18.56 20.19 -5.75
N SER A 177 -17.32 19.94 -5.31
CA SER A 177 -17.00 18.94 -4.30
C SER A 177 -17.46 19.39 -2.93
N GLU A 178 -17.12 20.63 -2.51
CA GLU A 178 -17.59 21.22 -1.25
C GLU A 178 -19.13 21.21 -1.14
N ALA A 179 -19.85 21.52 -2.23
CA ALA A 179 -21.30 21.44 -2.29
C ALA A 179 -21.83 20.01 -2.10
N THR A 180 -21.18 19.00 -2.70
CA THR A 180 -21.62 17.62 -2.53
C THR A 180 -21.26 17.08 -1.14
N ILE A 181 -20.12 17.45 -0.56
CA ILE A 181 -19.76 17.09 0.81
C ILE A 181 -20.82 17.60 1.80
N VAL A 182 -21.24 18.86 1.67
CA VAL A 182 -22.30 19.39 2.54
C VAL A 182 -23.67 18.76 2.24
N GLU A 183 -23.95 18.34 1.01
CA GLU A 183 -25.14 17.55 0.66
C GLU A 183 -25.12 16.18 1.38
N GLU A 184 -23.98 15.48 1.42
CA GLU A 184 -23.86 14.22 2.16
C GLU A 184 -24.03 14.42 3.68
N ILE A 185 -23.51 15.51 4.27
CA ILE A 185 -23.82 15.89 5.65
C ILE A 185 -25.33 16.08 5.83
N GLY A 186 -25.99 16.77 4.89
CA GLY A 186 -27.42 16.98 4.88
C GLY A 186 -28.21 15.67 4.82
N ARG A 187 -27.77 14.69 4.07
CA ARG A 187 -28.38 13.35 4.00
C ARG A 187 -28.34 12.63 5.36
N PHE A 188 -27.20 12.69 6.08
CA PHE A 188 -27.08 12.17 7.45
C PHE A 188 -27.92 12.95 8.45
N LEU A 189 -28.07 14.26 8.28
CA LEU A 189 -28.97 15.08 9.09
C LEU A 189 -30.43 14.66 8.90
N LEU A 190 -30.88 14.60 7.65
CA LEU A 190 -32.29 14.33 7.31
C LEU A 190 -32.72 12.90 7.64
N ASN A 191 -31.83 11.93 7.55
CA ASN A 191 -32.12 10.55 7.95
C ASN A 191 -31.96 10.29 9.46
N GLY A 192 -31.66 11.33 10.26
CA GLY A 192 -31.57 11.27 11.72
C GLY A 192 -30.32 10.64 12.31
N LYS A 193 -29.32 10.31 11.49
CA LYS A 193 -28.05 9.72 11.97
C LYS A 193 -27.06 10.77 12.46
N LEU A 194 -27.12 12.01 11.94
CA LEU A 194 -26.31 13.12 12.45
C LEU A 194 -26.96 13.70 13.70
N TYR A 195 -26.19 13.79 14.80
CA TYR A 195 -26.64 14.39 16.04
C TYR A 195 -25.51 15.14 16.76
N ARG A 196 -25.88 16.13 17.60
CA ARG A 196 -24.98 16.82 18.51
C ARG A 196 -25.02 16.15 19.88
N GLY A 197 -23.89 15.88 20.49
CA GLY A 197 -23.80 15.23 21.80
C GLY A 197 -22.58 15.64 22.60
N LEU A 198 -22.73 15.67 23.93
CA LEU A 198 -21.62 15.82 24.86
C LEU A 198 -21.02 14.43 25.09
N ARG A 199 -19.78 14.22 24.70
CA ARG A 199 -19.01 12.98 24.93
C ARG A 199 -17.53 13.29 25.10
N PRO A 200 -16.79 12.45 25.87
CA PRO A 200 -15.34 12.49 25.83
C PRO A 200 -14.84 12.09 24.43
N VAL A 201 -14.01 12.93 23.84
CA VAL A 201 -13.34 12.68 22.57
C VAL A 201 -11.83 12.84 22.75
N MET A 202 -11.05 12.19 21.87
CA MET A 202 -9.61 12.47 21.76
C MET A 202 -9.43 13.94 21.39
N TRP A 203 -8.72 14.68 22.23
CA TRP A 203 -8.55 16.12 22.11
C TRP A 203 -7.08 16.49 22.13
N SER A 204 -6.66 17.29 21.18
CA SER A 204 -5.32 17.88 21.18
C SER A 204 -5.36 19.30 21.78
N PRO A 205 -4.76 19.52 22.98
CA PRO A 205 -4.64 20.86 23.55
C PRO A 205 -3.77 21.82 22.72
N VAL A 206 -2.84 21.27 21.93
CA VAL A 206 -1.93 22.06 21.07
C VAL A 206 -2.64 22.57 19.83
N GLU A 207 -3.41 21.70 19.16
CA GLU A 207 -4.19 22.04 17.98
C GLU A 207 -5.59 22.61 18.33
N LYS A 208 -6.02 22.49 19.58
CA LYS A 208 -7.34 22.90 20.10
C LYS A 208 -8.50 22.31 19.31
N THR A 209 -8.46 21.01 19.04
CA THR A 209 -9.47 20.32 18.24
C THR A 209 -9.63 18.85 18.65
N ALA A 210 -10.81 18.30 18.38
CA ALA A 210 -11.04 16.86 18.43
C ALA A 210 -10.23 16.14 17.33
N LEU A 211 -9.80 14.92 17.60
CA LEU A 211 -9.08 14.06 16.67
C LEU A 211 -9.83 12.72 16.52
N ALA A 212 -9.81 12.17 15.30
CA ALA A 212 -10.27 10.80 15.05
C ALA A 212 -9.17 9.79 15.41
N GLU A 213 -9.54 8.51 15.57
CA GLU A 213 -8.60 7.43 15.86
C GLU A 213 -7.48 7.30 14.80
N ALA A 214 -7.80 7.59 13.52
CA ALA A 214 -6.82 7.60 12.43
C ALA A 214 -5.78 8.73 12.52
N GLU A 215 -6.01 9.72 13.37
CA GLU A 215 -5.14 10.88 13.60
C GLU A 215 -4.29 10.72 14.86
N ILE A 216 -4.32 9.54 15.50
CA ILE A 216 -3.59 9.23 16.73
C ILE A 216 -2.43 8.27 16.43
N GLU A 217 -1.26 8.62 16.93
CA GLU A 217 -0.08 7.74 16.98
C GLU A 217 0.23 7.40 18.44
N TYR A 218 0.61 6.15 18.70
CA TYR A 218 0.98 5.72 20.03
C TYR A 218 2.50 5.71 20.18
N HIS A 219 3.00 6.37 21.23
CA HIS A 219 4.42 6.43 21.56
C HIS A 219 4.64 6.12 23.04
N ASP A 220 5.83 5.65 23.38
CA ASP A 220 6.23 5.47 24.76
C ASP A 220 6.23 6.82 25.51
N HIS A 221 5.53 6.87 26.61
CA HIS A 221 5.38 8.05 27.45
C HIS A 221 5.58 7.69 28.91
N THR A 222 6.32 8.51 29.65
CA THR A 222 6.49 8.35 31.09
C THR A 222 5.40 9.13 31.81
N SER A 223 4.48 8.43 32.47
CA SER A 223 3.41 9.04 33.27
C SER A 223 3.69 8.88 34.75
N THR A 224 3.30 9.91 35.51
CA THR A 224 3.24 9.82 36.97
C THR A 224 2.05 8.97 37.40
N THR A 225 2.28 7.98 38.24
CA THR A 225 1.23 7.16 38.85
C THR A 225 0.99 7.59 40.30
N ILE A 226 -0.25 7.52 40.74
CA ILE A 226 -0.61 7.80 42.16
C ILE A 226 -1.62 6.80 42.68
N LEU A 227 -1.48 6.53 43.98
CA LEU A 227 -2.48 5.87 44.83
C LEU A 227 -3.19 6.98 45.64
N VAL A 228 -4.53 6.98 45.62
CA VAL A 228 -5.33 8.04 46.29
C VAL A 228 -6.41 7.41 47.17
N ALA A 229 -6.47 7.81 48.40
CA ALA A 229 -7.47 7.37 49.36
C ALA A 229 -8.72 8.27 49.38
N PHE A 230 -9.90 7.65 49.26
CA PHE A 230 -11.24 8.25 49.33
C PHE A 230 -11.96 7.75 50.57
N PRO A 231 -12.17 8.56 51.61
CA PRO A 231 -12.85 8.16 52.84
C PRO A 231 -14.29 7.71 52.62
N VAL A 232 -14.69 6.57 53.15
CA VAL A 232 -16.11 6.11 53.11
C VAL A 232 -16.92 6.97 54.06
N VAL A 233 -18.05 7.55 53.55
CA VAL A 233 -19.01 8.37 54.32
C VAL A 233 -20.35 7.66 54.49
N LYS A 234 -20.66 6.68 53.62
CA LYS A 234 -21.84 5.83 53.78
C LYS A 234 -21.45 4.38 53.56
N ASP A 235 -21.67 3.56 54.60
CA ASP A 235 -21.36 2.15 54.65
C ASP A 235 -22.63 1.32 54.58
N PRO A 236 -22.92 0.62 53.49
CA PRO A 236 -24.05 -0.28 53.35
C PRO A 236 -23.72 -1.72 53.79
N THR A 237 -22.46 -2.02 54.17
CA THR A 237 -22.02 -3.39 54.38
C THR A 237 -22.56 -3.97 55.70
N PRO A 238 -22.74 -5.32 55.77
CA PRO A 238 -23.01 -5.96 57.03
C PRO A 238 -21.89 -5.70 58.09
N ALA A 239 -22.26 -5.54 59.34
CA ALA A 239 -21.32 -5.28 60.44
C ALA A 239 -20.48 -4.00 60.34
N HIS A 240 -20.89 -3.05 59.50
CA HIS A 240 -20.16 -1.80 59.26
C HIS A 240 -18.67 -2.02 58.91
N ALA A 241 -18.42 -2.95 57.96
CA ALA A 241 -17.07 -3.36 57.61
C ALA A 241 -16.24 -2.23 56.97
N LEU A 242 -16.90 -1.18 56.46
CA LEU A 242 -16.26 0.01 55.85
C LEU A 242 -16.21 1.22 56.82
N ALA A 243 -16.54 1.05 58.12
CA ALA A 243 -16.42 2.13 59.09
C ALA A 243 -14.94 2.55 59.27
N ASP A 244 -14.66 3.86 59.12
CA ASP A 244 -13.32 4.46 59.16
C ASP A 244 -12.37 3.87 58.11
N VAL A 245 -12.86 3.37 57.01
CA VAL A 245 -12.11 2.82 55.87
C VAL A 245 -12.04 3.83 54.76
N SER A 246 -10.93 3.83 54.04
CA SER A 246 -10.81 4.57 52.76
C SER A 246 -10.63 3.63 51.58
N VAL A 247 -11.37 3.89 50.54
CA VAL A 247 -11.19 3.23 49.21
C VAL A 247 -9.95 3.76 48.56
N VAL A 248 -9.00 2.89 48.19
CA VAL A 248 -7.79 3.35 47.47
C VAL A 248 -7.89 3.03 45.98
N ILE A 249 -7.71 4.07 45.19
CA ILE A 249 -7.63 3.93 43.72
C ILE A 249 -6.20 4.14 43.25
N TRP A 250 -5.92 3.66 42.02
CA TRP A 250 -4.69 3.91 41.29
C TRP A 250 -5.00 4.58 39.98
N THR A 251 -4.16 5.58 39.55
CA THR A 251 -4.30 6.23 38.27
C THR A 251 -2.94 6.64 37.70
N THR A 252 -2.83 6.61 36.37
CA THR A 252 -1.69 7.12 35.58
C THR A 252 -1.88 8.59 35.18
N THR A 253 -3.06 9.17 35.48
CA THR A 253 -3.46 10.54 35.09
C THR A 253 -3.86 11.35 36.33
N PRO A 254 -2.91 11.78 37.18
CA PRO A 254 -3.23 12.56 38.39
C PRO A 254 -4.10 13.79 38.13
N TRP A 255 -3.96 14.38 36.93
CA TRP A 255 -4.70 15.56 36.49
C TRP A 255 -6.21 15.33 36.36
N THR A 256 -6.70 14.07 36.33
CA THR A 256 -8.14 13.78 36.27
C THR A 256 -8.81 13.78 37.65
N ILE A 257 -8.08 13.78 38.75
CA ILE A 257 -8.62 13.76 40.12
C ILE A 257 -9.60 14.94 40.41
N PRO A 258 -9.32 16.20 39.98
CA PRO A 258 -10.31 17.30 40.14
C PRO A 258 -11.62 17.05 39.38
N GLY A 259 -11.59 16.20 38.34
CA GLY A 259 -12.77 15.79 37.55
C GLY A 259 -13.50 14.56 38.09
N ASN A 260 -13.02 13.93 39.16
CA ASN A 260 -13.64 12.74 39.73
C ASN A 260 -15.11 12.97 40.16
N ARG A 261 -16.00 11.99 39.88
CA ARG A 261 -17.42 12.04 40.26
C ARG A 261 -17.96 10.75 40.83
N ALA A 262 -17.25 9.62 40.61
CA ALA A 262 -17.60 8.31 41.10
C ALA A 262 -16.38 7.41 41.29
N LEU A 263 -16.53 6.26 41.93
CA LEU A 263 -15.58 5.16 41.97
C LEU A 263 -16.24 3.91 41.38
N ALA A 264 -15.52 3.14 40.56
CA ALA A 264 -16.01 1.88 40.03
C ALA A 264 -15.41 0.69 40.78
N TYR A 265 -16.22 -0.35 41.00
CA TYR A 265 -15.82 -1.64 41.53
C TYR A 265 -16.33 -2.79 40.66
N GLY A 266 -15.60 -3.93 40.65
CA GLY A 266 -16.06 -5.14 39.97
C GLY A 266 -16.98 -5.97 40.89
N PRO A 267 -18.24 -6.24 40.53
CA PRO A 267 -19.17 -6.98 41.39
C PRO A 267 -18.71 -8.39 41.76
N GLU A 268 -17.95 -9.02 40.87
CA GLU A 268 -17.42 -10.39 41.00
C GLU A 268 -16.03 -10.44 41.66
N ILE A 269 -15.40 -9.27 41.90
CA ILE A 269 -14.07 -9.19 42.52
C ILE A 269 -14.19 -9.29 44.02
N THR A 270 -13.27 -10.03 44.68
CA THR A 270 -13.13 -10.08 46.12
C THR A 270 -12.27 -8.91 46.60
N TYR A 271 -12.78 -8.17 47.57
CA TYR A 271 -12.10 -7.03 48.19
C TYR A 271 -11.79 -7.33 49.65
N VAL A 272 -10.71 -6.75 50.15
CA VAL A 272 -10.29 -6.87 51.54
C VAL A 272 -10.13 -5.50 52.17
N VAL A 273 -10.57 -5.41 53.45
CA VAL A 273 -10.25 -4.27 54.28
C VAL A 273 -8.98 -4.60 55.04
N LEU A 274 -7.93 -3.87 54.73
CA LEU A 274 -6.62 -3.99 55.39
C LEU A 274 -6.51 -2.99 56.54
N ARG A 275 -5.94 -3.42 57.62
CA ARG A 275 -5.36 -2.54 58.65
C ARG A 275 -3.84 -2.51 58.48
N VAL A 276 -3.28 -1.35 58.33
CA VAL A 276 -1.83 -1.12 58.27
C VAL A 276 -1.26 -1.26 59.68
N ASP A 277 -0.28 -2.16 59.89
CA ASP A 277 0.33 -2.39 61.19
C ASP A 277 1.72 -1.76 61.28
N GLU A 278 2.49 -1.77 60.17
CA GLU A 278 3.84 -1.22 60.07
C GLU A 278 4.10 -0.64 58.68
N THR A 279 4.77 0.47 58.65
CA THR A 279 5.14 1.18 57.40
C THR A 279 6.64 1.41 57.31
N ALA A 280 7.16 1.52 56.07
CA ALA A 280 8.54 1.92 55.81
C ALA A 280 8.71 3.47 55.93
N GLU A 281 9.96 3.91 55.98
CA GLU A 281 10.29 5.35 55.93
C GLU A 281 9.76 5.99 54.64
N GLY A 282 9.06 7.12 54.77
CA GLY A 282 8.46 7.82 53.63
C GLY A 282 7.05 7.36 53.23
N ALA A 283 6.47 6.38 53.92
CA ALA A 283 5.07 6.00 53.73
C ALA A 283 4.13 7.16 54.07
N MET A 284 3.04 7.27 53.34
CA MET A 284 2.00 8.29 53.57
C MET A 284 0.90 7.81 54.50
N LEU A 285 0.71 6.50 54.60
CA LEU A 285 -0.22 5.87 55.58
C LEU A 285 0.44 5.71 56.92
N GLU A 286 -0.32 5.95 58.01
CA GLU A 286 0.10 5.72 59.41
C GLU A 286 -0.33 4.34 59.88
N PRO A 287 0.41 3.70 60.79
CA PRO A 287 -0.07 2.50 61.49
C PRO A 287 -1.47 2.71 62.10
N GLY A 288 -2.37 1.75 61.85
CA GLY A 288 -3.78 1.84 62.25
C GLY A 288 -4.71 2.25 61.10
N ALA A 289 -4.19 2.80 60.01
CA ALA A 289 -4.97 3.15 58.82
C ALA A 289 -5.72 1.92 58.29
N ARG A 290 -6.97 2.15 57.81
CA ARG A 290 -7.80 1.11 57.21
C ARG A 290 -8.10 1.44 55.78
N VAL A 291 -7.80 0.50 54.87
CA VAL A 291 -7.96 0.70 53.42
C VAL A 291 -8.64 -0.49 52.76
N LEU A 292 -9.44 -0.21 51.73
CA LEU A 292 -10.11 -1.19 50.88
C LEU A 292 -9.34 -1.33 49.57
N VAL A 293 -8.95 -2.54 49.22
CA VAL A 293 -8.32 -2.93 47.94
C VAL A 293 -8.78 -4.31 47.50
N ALA A 294 -8.60 -4.68 46.25
CA ALA A 294 -8.86 -6.04 45.78
C ALA A 294 -7.88 -7.03 46.41
N GLU A 295 -8.36 -8.21 46.87
CA GLU A 295 -7.56 -9.24 47.53
C GLU A 295 -6.35 -9.65 46.69
N ALA A 296 -6.55 -9.82 45.37
CA ALA A 296 -5.48 -10.21 44.43
C ALA A 296 -4.36 -9.16 44.27
N LEU A 297 -4.58 -7.91 44.67
CA LEU A 297 -3.66 -6.79 44.47
C LEU A 297 -3.03 -6.29 45.81
N VAL A 298 -3.24 -6.99 46.91
CA VAL A 298 -2.73 -6.58 48.23
C VAL A 298 -1.22 -6.43 48.28
N GLU A 299 -0.45 -7.40 47.75
CA GLU A 299 1.00 -7.35 47.71
C GLU A 299 1.51 -6.14 46.92
N SER A 300 1.00 -5.96 45.68
CA SER A 300 1.36 -4.82 44.82
C SER A 300 0.98 -3.48 45.46
N PHE A 301 -0.15 -3.41 46.14
CA PHE A 301 -0.55 -2.21 46.88
C PHE A 301 0.41 -1.91 48.00
N CYS A 302 0.76 -2.90 48.84
CA CYS A 302 1.65 -2.75 49.98
C CYS A 302 3.04 -2.27 49.55
N ASP A 303 3.58 -2.81 48.46
CA ASP A 303 4.85 -2.37 47.87
C ASP A 303 4.80 -0.89 47.46
N GLN A 304 3.75 -0.47 46.72
CA GLN A 304 3.60 0.90 46.24
C GLN A 304 3.25 1.91 47.34
N ALA A 305 2.58 1.47 48.39
CA ALA A 305 2.20 2.29 49.57
C ALA A 305 3.24 2.25 50.68
N HIS A 306 4.34 1.52 50.51
CA HIS A 306 5.39 1.31 51.50
C HIS A 306 4.87 0.71 52.86
N VAL A 307 3.93 -0.25 52.78
CA VAL A 307 3.37 -0.97 53.91
C VAL A 307 4.16 -2.25 54.16
N ASN A 308 4.85 -2.35 55.32
CA ASN A 308 5.66 -3.52 55.67
C ASN A 308 4.89 -4.63 56.32
N ALA A 309 3.84 -4.30 57.11
CA ALA A 309 2.98 -5.28 57.75
C ALA A 309 1.52 -4.80 57.77
N HIS A 310 0.63 -5.74 57.54
CA HIS A 310 -0.81 -5.52 57.58
C HIS A 310 -1.55 -6.78 58.03
N HIS A 311 -2.81 -6.63 58.41
CA HIS A 311 -3.72 -7.78 58.50
C HIS A 311 -5.10 -7.46 57.93
N VAL A 312 -5.76 -8.50 57.40
CA VAL A 312 -7.10 -8.41 56.83
C VAL A 312 -8.12 -8.36 57.99
N LEU A 313 -8.92 -7.27 57.99
CA LEU A 313 -10.03 -7.14 58.93
C LEU A 313 -11.30 -7.80 58.42
N TYR A 314 -11.60 -7.56 57.14
CA TYR A 314 -12.80 -8.07 56.48
C TYR A 314 -12.46 -8.50 55.05
N THR A 315 -13.17 -9.54 54.56
CA THR A 315 -13.19 -9.95 53.15
C THR A 315 -14.62 -9.79 52.66
N LEU A 316 -14.80 -9.07 51.55
CA LEU A 316 -16.11 -8.71 51.05
C LEU A 316 -16.19 -9.06 49.55
N PRO A 317 -17.30 -9.63 49.04
CA PRO A 317 -17.56 -9.68 47.60
C PRO A 317 -17.83 -8.27 47.09
N GLY A 318 -17.45 -7.97 45.85
CA GLY A 318 -17.68 -6.65 45.26
C GLY A 318 -19.15 -6.21 45.30
N SER A 319 -20.07 -7.15 45.13
CA SER A 319 -21.52 -6.88 45.26
C SER A 319 -21.94 -6.27 46.62
N ALA A 320 -21.19 -6.49 47.70
CA ALA A 320 -21.43 -5.88 49.03
C ALA A 320 -21.12 -4.35 49.05
N LEU A 321 -20.41 -3.82 48.06
CA LEU A 321 -20.09 -2.40 47.97
C LEU A 321 -21.22 -1.57 47.31
N ALA A 322 -22.29 -2.23 46.90
CA ALA A 322 -23.43 -1.54 46.26
C ALA A 322 -24.07 -0.53 47.22
N GLY A 323 -24.16 0.74 46.78
CA GLY A 323 -24.73 1.83 47.60
C GLY A 323 -23.73 2.45 48.58
N ALA A 324 -22.47 2.03 48.62
CA ALA A 324 -21.40 2.73 49.33
C ALA A 324 -21.13 4.11 48.72
N VAL A 325 -20.78 5.08 49.57
CA VAL A 325 -20.46 6.44 49.14
C VAL A 325 -19.18 6.89 49.83
N CYS A 326 -18.28 7.51 49.05
CA CYS A 326 -17.04 8.12 49.56
C CYS A 326 -17.12 9.65 49.57
N ALA A 327 -16.23 10.26 50.34
CA ALA A 327 -15.93 11.68 50.21
C ALA A 327 -14.87 11.89 49.16
N HIS A 328 -14.96 12.95 48.36
CA HIS A 328 -13.87 13.37 47.52
C HIS A 328 -12.64 13.70 48.39
N PRO A 329 -11.39 13.31 48.06
CA PRO A 329 -10.21 13.54 48.87
C PRO A 329 -9.96 15.04 49.17
N LEU A 330 -10.40 15.92 48.25
CA LEU A 330 -10.28 17.37 48.39
C LEU A 330 -11.53 18.02 49.03
N ARG A 331 -12.38 17.24 49.73
CA ARG A 331 -13.52 17.81 50.49
C ARG A 331 -13.04 18.91 51.46
N GLY A 332 -13.76 19.99 51.52
CA GLY A 332 -13.36 21.19 52.29
C GLY A 332 -12.50 22.22 51.50
N ALA A 333 -12.08 21.86 50.30
CA ALA A 333 -11.35 22.72 49.37
C ALA A 333 -12.17 23.04 48.08
N GLY A 334 -13.49 23.00 48.18
CA GLY A 334 -14.42 23.25 47.05
C GLY A 334 -14.92 21.98 46.37
N TYR A 335 -14.62 20.81 46.90
CA TYR A 335 -15.06 19.50 46.36
C TYR A 335 -16.04 18.84 47.38
N ASP A 336 -17.03 19.59 47.83
CA ASP A 336 -17.92 19.19 48.92
C ASP A 336 -19.13 18.38 48.46
N PHE A 337 -18.91 17.41 47.56
CA PHE A 337 -19.91 16.53 47.02
C PHE A 337 -19.55 15.06 47.38
N ASP A 338 -20.55 14.21 47.32
CA ASP A 338 -20.44 12.76 47.53
C ASP A 338 -20.02 12.06 46.28
N VAL A 339 -19.18 11.03 46.43
CA VAL A 339 -18.59 10.18 45.38
C VAL A 339 -19.19 8.77 45.50
N PRO A 340 -20.23 8.41 44.72
CA PRO A 340 -20.84 7.09 44.81
C PRO A 340 -19.93 6.01 44.25
N MET A 341 -20.03 4.80 44.80
CA MET A 341 -19.41 3.60 44.28
C MET A 341 -20.39 2.90 43.31
N LEU A 342 -19.95 2.63 42.08
CA LEU A 342 -20.74 2.09 40.98
C LEU A 342 -20.18 0.75 40.52
N ALA A 343 -21.07 -0.19 40.18
CA ALA A 343 -20.64 -1.47 39.59
C ALA A 343 -20.21 -1.26 38.14
N GLY A 344 -19.00 -1.69 37.79
CA GLY A 344 -18.44 -1.61 36.45
C GLY A 344 -17.83 -2.93 36.00
N ASP A 345 -18.32 -3.50 34.89
CA ASP A 345 -17.87 -4.79 34.38
C ASP A 345 -16.44 -4.71 33.78
N PHE A 346 -15.95 -3.51 33.50
CA PHE A 346 -14.59 -3.26 32.98
C PHE A 346 -13.51 -3.25 34.08
N VAL A 347 -13.88 -3.32 35.36
CA VAL A 347 -12.91 -3.34 36.46
C VAL A 347 -12.21 -4.69 36.48
N THR A 348 -10.87 -4.67 36.41
CA THR A 348 -10.02 -5.88 36.45
C THR A 348 -9.05 -5.85 37.62
N THR A 349 -8.33 -6.98 37.86
CA THR A 349 -7.28 -7.13 38.84
C THR A 349 -5.89 -7.27 38.23
N ASP A 350 -5.69 -6.83 36.97
CA ASP A 350 -4.41 -6.93 36.26
C ASP A 350 -3.40 -5.88 36.74
N ALA A 351 -3.90 -4.71 37.20
CA ALA A 351 -3.08 -3.61 37.70
C ALA A 351 -3.88 -2.74 38.71
N GLY A 352 -3.17 -1.88 39.42
CA GLY A 352 -3.75 -0.91 40.34
C GLY A 352 -4.23 -1.50 41.66
N THR A 353 -5.48 -1.23 42.03
CA THR A 353 -6.08 -1.63 43.32
C THR A 353 -7.38 -2.43 43.19
N GLY A 354 -7.83 -2.68 41.94
CA GLY A 354 -9.14 -3.26 41.66
C GLY A 354 -10.32 -2.29 41.91
N LEU A 355 -10.02 -1.02 42.10
CA LEU A 355 -10.99 0.07 42.26
C LEU A 355 -10.55 1.22 41.34
N VAL A 356 -11.48 1.73 40.53
CA VAL A 356 -11.15 2.69 39.48
C VAL A 356 -11.88 4.00 39.75
N HIS A 357 -11.13 5.12 39.79
CA HIS A 357 -11.76 6.43 39.87
C HIS A 357 -12.43 6.78 38.55
N GLN A 358 -13.57 7.44 38.62
CA GLN A 358 -14.35 7.81 37.46
C GLN A 358 -14.31 9.34 37.27
N ALA A 359 -13.72 9.78 36.16
CA ALA A 359 -13.74 11.16 35.71
C ALA A 359 -14.50 11.23 34.36
N PRO A 360 -15.83 11.37 34.37
CA PRO A 360 -16.68 11.18 33.19
C PRO A 360 -16.43 12.15 32.03
N ALA A 361 -15.69 13.23 32.25
CA ALA A 361 -15.26 14.14 31.21
C ALA A 361 -13.95 13.67 30.50
N HIS A 362 -13.26 12.63 31.02
CA HIS A 362 -11.90 12.28 30.62
C HIS A 362 -11.69 10.76 30.35
N GLY A 363 -12.77 10.00 30.24
CA GLY A 363 -12.77 8.58 29.88
C GLY A 363 -14.12 8.16 29.30
N GLU A 364 -14.11 7.26 28.31
CA GLU A 364 -15.34 6.80 27.66
C GLU A 364 -16.12 5.86 28.57
N ASP A 365 -15.45 4.88 29.21
CA ASP A 365 -16.07 3.97 30.17
C ASP A 365 -16.60 4.74 31.40
N ASP A 366 -15.84 5.71 31.90
CA ASP A 366 -16.22 6.60 32.98
C ASP A 366 -17.50 7.37 32.63
N PHE A 367 -17.55 7.92 31.40
CA PHE A 367 -18.71 8.66 30.89
C PHE A 367 -19.95 7.75 30.81
N MET A 368 -19.81 6.57 30.23
CA MET A 368 -20.93 5.64 30.05
C MET A 368 -21.50 5.18 31.41
N LEU A 369 -20.61 4.79 32.34
CA LEU A 369 -21.00 4.36 33.69
C LEU A 369 -21.67 5.49 34.46
N CYS A 370 -21.07 6.67 34.47
CA CYS A 370 -21.62 7.83 35.20
C CYS A 370 -22.96 8.25 34.63
N ARG A 371 -23.11 8.35 33.32
CA ARG A 371 -24.34 8.74 32.64
C ARG A 371 -25.48 7.74 32.90
N ALA A 372 -25.20 6.44 32.86
CA ALA A 372 -26.16 5.38 33.14
C ALA A 372 -26.70 5.45 34.60
N ASN A 373 -25.91 6.02 35.51
CA ASN A 373 -26.27 6.20 36.91
C ASN A 373 -26.69 7.64 37.30
N GLY A 374 -26.89 8.52 36.30
CA GLY A 374 -27.34 9.90 36.51
C GLY A 374 -26.31 10.81 37.20
N VAL A 375 -25.02 10.48 37.09
CA VAL A 375 -23.90 11.28 37.61
C VAL A 375 -23.51 12.36 36.58
N ASP A 376 -23.32 13.59 37.03
CA ASP A 376 -22.98 14.75 36.20
C ASP A 376 -21.61 14.59 35.51
N VAL A 377 -21.49 15.15 34.29
CA VAL A 377 -20.27 15.23 33.48
C VAL A 377 -19.78 16.67 33.40
N PRO A 378 -18.92 17.13 34.33
CA PRO A 378 -18.47 18.53 34.35
C PRO A 378 -17.34 18.75 33.32
N GLU A 379 -17.42 19.84 32.56
CA GLU A 379 -16.34 20.28 31.66
C GLU A 379 -15.22 20.96 32.47
N THR A 380 -14.29 20.18 33.01
CA THR A 380 -13.22 20.65 33.92
C THR A 380 -12.00 21.21 33.19
N VAL A 381 -11.83 20.90 31.90
CA VAL A 381 -10.65 21.30 31.09
C VAL A 381 -11.07 22.05 29.87
N GLN A 382 -10.41 23.21 29.62
CA GLN A 382 -10.63 24.07 28.47
C GLN A 382 -9.99 23.52 27.19
N ASP A 383 -10.21 24.19 26.05
CA ASP A 383 -9.70 23.79 24.72
C ASP A 383 -8.16 23.76 24.63
N ASP A 384 -7.47 24.63 25.36
CA ASP A 384 -6.01 24.71 25.44
C ASP A 384 -5.38 23.77 26.46
N GLY A 385 -6.19 22.90 27.12
CA GLY A 385 -5.73 21.93 28.13
C GLY A 385 -5.52 22.53 29.53
N THR A 386 -5.95 23.77 29.78
CA THR A 386 -5.93 24.34 31.12
C THR A 386 -7.21 23.99 31.87
N TYR A 387 -7.14 23.90 33.22
CA TYR A 387 -8.36 23.75 33.99
C TYR A 387 -9.25 25.01 33.88
N ALA A 388 -10.54 24.76 33.82
CA ALA A 388 -11.55 25.83 33.76
C ALA A 388 -11.49 26.75 34.98
N PRO A 389 -11.87 28.08 34.85
CA PRO A 389 -11.78 29.06 35.94
C PRO A 389 -12.52 28.68 37.20
N TRP A 390 -13.53 27.81 37.10
CA TRP A 390 -14.38 27.39 38.22
C TRP A 390 -13.84 26.17 39.00
N VAL A 391 -12.72 25.51 38.50
CA VAL A 391 -12.13 24.33 39.16
C VAL A 391 -11.31 24.78 40.39
N PRO A 392 -11.74 24.46 41.62
CA PRO A 392 -11.11 25.01 42.81
C PRO A 392 -9.66 24.54 42.98
N GLY A 393 -8.76 25.49 43.25
CA GLY A 393 -7.34 25.22 43.50
C GLY A 393 -6.48 24.90 42.29
N PHE A 394 -7.07 24.69 41.09
CA PHE A 394 -6.32 24.25 39.87
C PHE A 394 -6.60 25.18 38.66
N ALA A 395 -7.49 26.16 38.76
CA ALA A 395 -7.87 27.05 37.66
C ALA A 395 -6.64 27.58 36.90
N GLY A 396 -6.63 27.46 35.56
CA GLY A 396 -5.55 27.92 34.67
C GLY A 396 -4.28 27.08 34.66
N VAL A 397 -4.17 26.01 35.47
CA VAL A 397 -3.05 25.07 35.41
C VAL A 397 -3.25 24.13 34.21
N HIS A 398 -2.22 23.98 33.38
CA HIS A 398 -2.27 23.07 32.24
C HIS A 398 -2.14 21.59 32.69
N VAL A 399 -2.98 20.69 32.19
CA VAL A 399 -3.10 19.28 32.61
C VAL A 399 -1.76 18.52 32.59
N PHE A 400 -0.91 18.72 31.61
CA PHE A 400 0.41 18.08 31.53
C PHE A 400 1.45 18.65 32.52
N LYS A 401 1.11 19.71 33.23
CA LYS A 401 1.90 20.26 34.33
C LYS A 401 1.23 20.10 35.69
N ALA A 402 0.05 19.50 35.71
CA ALA A 402 -0.77 19.43 36.91
C ALA A 402 -0.35 18.34 37.89
N ALA A 403 0.38 17.30 37.46
CA ALA A 403 0.70 16.13 38.29
C ALA A 403 1.37 16.53 39.63
N ASP A 404 2.37 17.42 39.60
CA ASP A 404 3.07 17.84 40.82
C ASP A 404 2.16 18.68 41.74
N VAL A 405 1.33 19.56 41.16
CA VAL A 405 0.39 20.40 41.94
C VAL A 405 -0.67 19.54 42.59
N VAL A 406 -1.24 18.57 41.88
CA VAL A 406 -2.23 17.62 42.38
C VAL A 406 -1.61 16.76 43.47
N CYS A 407 -0.43 16.20 43.27
CA CYS A 407 0.28 15.39 44.25
C CYS A 407 0.55 16.19 45.54
N ALA A 408 1.08 17.41 45.42
CA ALA A 408 1.34 18.29 46.58
C ALA A 408 0.07 18.61 47.36
N THR A 409 -1.04 18.87 46.65
CA THR A 409 -2.34 19.14 47.28
C THR A 409 -2.85 17.93 48.04
N LEU A 410 -2.79 16.71 47.41
CA LEU A 410 -3.22 15.44 48.02
C LEU A 410 -2.32 15.05 49.18
N THR A 411 -1.01 15.32 49.15
CA THR A 411 -0.08 15.13 50.24
C THR A 411 -0.49 15.96 51.45
N SER A 412 -0.78 17.26 51.28
CA SER A 412 -1.22 18.15 52.34
C SER A 412 -2.55 17.71 52.96
N VAL A 413 -3.42 17.05 52.12
CA VAL A 413 -4.68 16.47 52.65
C VAL A 413 -4.38 15.26 53.54
N MET A 414 -3.50 14.36 53.11
CA MET A 414 -3.11 13.16 53.85
C MET A 414 -2.46 13.56 55.19
N GLU A 415 -1.52 14.49 55.18
CA GLU A 415 -0.89 15.00 56.38
C GLU A 415 -1.92 15.57 57.40
N ARG A 416 -2.95 16.25 56.96
CA ARG A 416 -4.05 16.75 57.83
C ARG A 416 -4.91 15.62 58.36
N ALA A 417 -5.21 14.60 57.52
CA ALA A 417 -6.00 13.44 57.94
C ALA A 417 -5.24 12.62 59.01
N ASN A 418 -3.96 12.39 58.83
CA ASN A 418 -3.08 11.73 59.79
C ASN A 418 -2.99 12.52 61.10
N ALA A 419 -2.79 13.87 61.03
CA ALA A 419 -2.72 14.72 62.24
C ALA A 419 -4.06 14.75 63.02
N ALA A 420 -5.19 14.62 62.33
CA ALA A 420 -6.52 14.56 62.92
C ALA A 420 -6.92 13.17 63.39
N GLY A 421 -6.21 12.12 63.08
CA GLY A 421 -6.53 10.73 63.38
C GLY A 421 -7.83 10.26 62.72
N THR A 422 -8.16 10.78 61.51
CA THR A 422 -9.33 10.39 60.73
C THR A 422 -8.97 9.34 59.67
N ALA A 423 -9.98 8.78 59.01
CA ALA A 423 -9.75 7.88 57.90
C ALA A 423 -8.83 8.52 56.86
N PRO A 424 -7.88 7.76 56.22
CA PRO A 424 -6.93 8.29 55.24
C PRO A 424 -7.62 9.03 54.11
N ALA A 425 -7.14 10.22 53.75
CA ALA A 425 -7.64 10.99 52.64
C ALA A 425 -6.47 11.63 51.89
N GLY A 426 -6.43 11.52 50.56
CA GLY A 426 -5.36 12.11 49.74
C GLY A 426 -4.33 11.14 49.22
N LEU A 427 -3.07 11.57 49.06
CA LEU A 427 -2.00 10.75 48.45
C LEU A 427 -1.57 9.61 49.37
N VAL A 428 -1.57 8.38 48.83
CA VAL A 428 -1.08 7.17 49.51
C VAL A 428 0.28 6.76 48.98
N GLY A 429 0.50 6.91 47.68
CA GLY A 429 1.77 6.54 47.05
C GLY A 429 1.94 7.26 45.71
N ARG A 430 3.20 7.40 45.29
CA ARG A 430 3.56 8.01 43.99
C ARG A 430 4.64 7.19 43.32
N GLY A 431 4.46 6.94 42.00
CA GLY A 431 5.41 6.22 41.13
C GLY A 431 5.48 6.78 39.73
N GLN A 432 6.10 6.02 38.84
CA GLN A 432 6.14 6.31 37.41
C GLN A 432 5.98 5.02 36.62
N ILE A 433 5.38 5.15 35.42
CA ILE A 433 5.24 4.06 34.46
C ILE A 433 5.58 4.55 33.06
N VAL A 434 6.28 3.71 32.29
CA VAL A 434 6.46 3.91 30.85
C VAL A 434 5.42 3.05 30.13
N HIS A 435 4.58 3.66 29.36
CA HIS A 435 3.51 2.97 28.66
C HIS A 435 3.21 3.63 27.31
N SER A 436 2.53 2.91 26.45
CA SER A 436 2.03 3.42 25.17
C SER A 436 0.95 4.48 25.42
N TYR A 437 1.16 5.70 24.93
CA TYR A 437 0.28 6.86 25.15
C TYR A 437 -0.13 7.52 23.82
N PRO A 438 -1.39 7.94 23.66
CA PRO A 438 -1.86 8.57 22.42
C PRO A 438 -1.26 9.96 22.23
N HIS A 439 -0.77 10.22 21.01
CA HIS A 439 -0.22 11.49 20.56
C HIS A 439 -0.89 11.92 19.26
N SER A 440 -1.03 13.21 19.04
CA SER A 440 -1.45 13.72 17.74
C SER A 440 -0.44 13.36 16.66
N TRP A 441 -0.89 12.80 15.56
CA TRP A 441 -0.04 12.43 14.43
C TRP A 441 0.68 13.65 13.82
N ARG A 442 0.16 14.83 14.04
CA ARG A 442 0.65 16.09 13.43
C ARG A 442 1.64 16.85 14.30
N SER A 443 1.21 17.25 15.51
CA SER A 443 2.08 17.94 16.46
C SER A 443 3.03 17.01 17.20
N ARG A 444 2.71 15.71 17.25
CA ARG A 444 3.37 14.68 18.07
C ARG A 444 3.30 14.99 19.57
N ALA A 445 2.38 15.88 19.96
CA ALA A 445 2.11 16.16 21.35
C ALA A 445 1.13 15.13 21.92
N PRO A 446 1.22 14.80 23.21
CA PRO A 446 0.26 13.94 23.86
C PRO A 446 -1.15 14.54 23.82
N VAL A 447 -2.16 13.70 23.65
CA VAL A 447 -3.57 14.08 23.63
C VAL A 447 -4.26 13.67 24.93
N ILE A 448 -5.45 14.20 25.17
CA ILE A 448 -6.29 13.88 26.33
C ILE A 448 -7.69 13.45 25.86
N TYR A 449 -8.45 12.76 26.71
CA TYR A 449 -9.89 12.71 26.56
C TYR A 449 -10.53 13.96 27.17
N ARG A 450 -11.42 14.63 26.41
CA ARG A 450 -12.13 15.81 26.86
C ARG A 450 -13.60 15.75 26.43
N ALA A 451 -14.51 15.81 27.39
CA ALA A 451 -15.93 15.95 27.09
C ALA A 451 -16.20 17.35 26.55
N THR A 452 -16.78 17.41 25.35
CA THR A 452 -17.18 18.66 24.71
C THR A 452 -18.32 18.37 23.74
N PRO A 453 -19.25 19.31 23.51
CA PRO A 453 -20.29 19.15 22.49
C PRO A 453 -19.65 18.95 21.11
N GLN A 454 -19.93 17.82 20.49
CA GLN A 454 -19.40 17.43 19.18
C GLN A 454 -20.53 16.92 18.28
N TRP A 455 -20.24 16.78 16.98
CA TRP A 455 -21.14 16.22 16.00
C TRP A 455 -20.74 14.78 15.66
N PHE A 456 -21.74 13.89 15.74
CA PHE A 456 -21.53 12.46 15.56
C PHE A 456 -22.46 11.88 14.51
N ILE A 457 -21.95 10.90 13.75
CA ILE A 457 -22.76 9.98 12.98
C ILE A 457 -22.98 8.72 13.81
N ARG A 458 -24.26 8.40 14.04
CA ARG A 458 -24.68 7.24 14.84
C ARG A 458 -24.40 5.94 14.11
N MET A 459 -23.70 5.02 14.77
CA MET A 459 -23.39 3.70 14.22
C MET A 459 -24.48 2.67 14.49
N ASP A 460 -25.12 2.75 15.65
CA ASP A 460 -26.09 1.77 16.15
C ASP A 460 -27.51 2.37 16.26
N GLY A 461 -28.53 1.55 16.56
CA GLY A 461 -29.94 1.98 16.72
C GLY A 461 -30.80 1.57 15.54
N GLU A 462 -31.87 2.31 15.26
CA GLU A 462 -32.77 2.02 14.15
C GLU A 462 -32.07 2.18 12.81
N ASN A 463 -32.17 1.17 11.95
CA ASN A 463 -31.45 1.08 10.67
C ASN A 463 -29.93 1.25 10.86
N ALA A 464 -29.35 0.42 11.75
CA ALA A 464 -27.98 0.53 12.23
C ALA A 464 -26.96 0.58 11.07
N LEU A 465 -26.16 1.64 11.05
CA LEU A 465 -25.12 1.85 10.02
C LEU A 465 -24.06 0.73 10.08
N ARG A 466 -23.68 0.31 11.29
CA ARG A 466 -22.72 -0.78 11.54
C ARG A 466 -23.13 -2.08 10.87
N GLU A 467 -24.37 -2.54 11.14
CA GLU A 467 -24.88 -3.81 10.60
C GLU A 467 -24.98 -3.75 9.08
N ASN A 468 -25.47 -2.63 8.54
CA ASN A 468 -25.59 -2.44 7.10
C ASN A 468 -24.22 -2.41 6.40
N ALA A 469 -23.20 -1.78 7.01
CA ALA A 469 -21.85 -1.77 6.49
C ALA A 469 -21.23 -3.17 6.50
N LEU A 470 -21.39 -3.93 7.59
CA LEU A 470 -20.89 -5.32 7.68
C LEU A 470 -21.54 -6.20 6.62
N LYS A 471 -22.85 -6.07 6.41
CA LYS A 471 -23.60 -6.79 5.37
C LYS A 471 -23.14 -6.39 3.96
N ALA A 472 -22.87 -5.12 3.72
CA ALA A 472 -22.38 -4.65 2.42
C ALA A 472 -21.02 -5.26 2.07
N LEU A 473 -20.15 -5.50 3.06
CA LEU A 473 -18.84 -6.13 2.87
C LEU A 473 -18.90 -7.60 2.46
N GLU A 474 -20.02 -8.30 2.69
CA GLU A 474 -20.18 -9.71 2.28
C GLU A 474 -20.04 -9.88 0.76
N ASN A 475 -20.43 -8.88 -0.01
CA ASN A 475 -20.40 -8.87 -1.47
C ASN A 475 -19.14 -8.21 -2.07
N VAL A 476 -18.16 -7.82 -1.26
CA VAL A 476 -16.93 -7.19 -1.71
C VAL A 476 -15.83 -8.24 -1.85
N THR A 477 -15.11 -8.23 -2.97
CA THR A 477 -13.90 -9.03 -3.19
C THR A 477 -12.70 -8.34 -2.54
N PHE A 478 -11.86 -9.09 -1.82
CA PHE A 478 -10.66 -8.56 -1.15
C PHE A 478 -9.40 -9.21 -1.71
N VAL A 479 -8.39 -8.40 -2.02
CA VAL A 479 -7.07 -8.83 -2.45
C VAL A 479 -6.01 -8.12 -1.58
N PRO A 480 -5.28 -8.85 -0.74
CA PRO A 480 -5.43 -10.26 -0.39
C PRO A 480 -6.70 -10.53 0.45
N ALA A 481 -7.21 -11.74 0.41
CA ALA A 481 -8.49 -12.14 1.03
C ALA A 481 -8.57 -11.85 2.55
N GLN A 482 -7.46 -11.95 3.27
CA GLN A 482 -7.36 -11.69 4.72
C GLN A 482 -7.60 -10.21 5.09
N ALA A 483 -7.48 -9.28 4.15
CA ALA A 483 -7.79 -7.86 4.37
C ALA A 483 -9.23 -7.63 4.81
N ARG A 484 -10.17 -8.53 4.42
CA ARG A 484 -11.56 -8.54 4.88
C ARG A 484 -11.66 -8.57 6.41
N ASN A 485 -10.90 -9.44 7.07
CA ASN A 485 -11.00 -9.62 8.52
C ASN A 485 -10.62 -8.33 9.26
N ARG A 486 -9.60 -7.64 8.76
CA ARG A 486 -9.13 -6.36 9.34
C ARG A 486 -10.20 -5.28 9.26
N LEU A 487 -10.78 -5.03 8.07
CA LEU A 487 -11.80 -4.02 7.90
C LEU A 487 -13.08 -4.36 8.69
N THR A 488 -13.51 -5.62 8.63
CA THR A 488 -14.69 -6.10 9.38
C THR A 488 -14.53 -5.91 10.89
N SER A 489 -13.35 -6.26 11.45
CA SER A 489 -13.07 -6.07 12.88
C SER A 489 -13.13 -4.59 13.28
N MET A 490 -12.51 -3.71 12.48
CA MET A 490 -12.51 -2.26 12.72
C MET A 490 -13.92 -1.66 12.72
N ILE A 491 -14.80 -2.07 11.80
CA ILE A 491 -16.18 -1.59 11.75
C ILE A 491 -16.99 -2.14 12.92
N ARG A 492 -16.76 -3.40 13.31
CA ARG A 492 -17.50 -4.05 14.41
C ARG A 492 -17.32 -3.35 15.75
N THR A 493 -16.13 -2.84 16.02
CA THR A 493 -15.77 -2.19 17.29
C THR A 493 -15.78 -0.66 17.23
N ARG A 494 -16.07 -0.06 16.05
CA ARG A 494 -16.02 1.39 15.87
C ARG A 494 -17.07 2.10 16.73
N PRO A 495 -16.71 3.12 17.55
CA PRO A 495 -17.69 3.99 18.21
C PRO A 495 -18.46 4.87 17.21
N ASP A 496 -19.47 5.63 17.69
CA ASP A 496 -20.09 6.67 16.88
C ASP A 496 -19.02 7.60 16.29
N TRP A 497 -19.15 7.95 15.01
CA TRP A 497 -18.12 8.70 14.32
C TRP A 497 -18.19 10.20 14.64
N CYS A 498 -17.23 10.71 15.39
CA CYS A 498 -17.06 12.14 15.65
C CYS A 498 -16.55 12.83 14.38
N ILE A 499 -17.40 13.62 13.72
CA ILE A 499 -17.08 14.28 12.45
C ILE A 499 -16.74 15.77 12.59
N SER A 500 -16.88 16.38 13.77
CA SER A 500 -16.59 17.81 13.95
C SER A 500 -15.14 18.08 14.31
N ARG A 501 -14.60 19.15 13.73
CA ARG A 501 -13.27 19.69 14.02
C ARG A 501 -13.36 21.19 14.26
N GLN A 502 -12.69 21.69 15.31
CA GLN A 502 -12.65 23.09 15.71
C GLN A 502 -11.51 23.82 14.99
N ARG A 503 -11.52 23.70 13.65
CA ARG A 503 -10.51 24.27 12.77
C ARG A 503 -11.19 25.14 11.70
N ALA A 504 -10.40 25.88 10.92
CA ALA A 504 -10.92 26.85 9.96
C ALA A 504 -10.89 26.37 8.51
N TRP A 505 -9.95 25.48 8.13
CA TRP A 505 -9.75 25.06 6.75
C TRP A 505 -10.37 23.68 6.47
N GLY A 506 -11.58 23.66 5.96
CA GLY A 506 -12.41 22.51 5.61
C GLY A 506 -13.81 22.92 5.23
N VAL A 507 -14.66 21.95 4.92
CA VAL A 507 -16.08 22.16 4.68
C VAL A 507 -16.79 22.28 6.04
N PRO A 508 -17.51 23.38 6.34
CA PRO A 508 -18.26 23.52 7.58
C PRO A 508 -19.41 22.52 7.66
N ILE A 509 -19.71 22.06 8.87
CA ILE A 509 -20.96 21.34 9.18
C ILE A 509 -22.07 22.37 9.13
N ALA A 510 -22.55 22.65 7.92
CA ALA A 510 -23.40 23.78 7.62
C ALA A 510 -24.86 23.54 8.05
N VAL A 511 -25.10 23.46 9.36
CA VAL A 511 -26.41 23.24 10.00
C VAL A 511 -26.75 24.36 10.97
N PHE A 512 -28.02 24.45 11.32
CA PHE A 512 -28.55 25.41 12.30
C PHE A 512 -29.10 24.69 13.53
N VAL A 513 -28.88 25.26 14.71
CA VAL A 513 -29.34 24.75 16.01
C VAL A 513 -30.27 25.77 16.63
N GLU A 514 -31.47 25.36 17.04
CA GLU A 514 -32.40 26.25 17.78
C GLU A 514 -31.81 26.61 19.15
N LYS A 515 -31.61 27.87 19.43
CA LYS A 515 -30.94 28.36 20.65
C LYS A 515 -31.69 27.98 21.94
N ARG A 516 -33.01 27.90 21.88
CA ARG A 516 -33.87 27.64 23.04
C ARG A 516 -33.86 26.15 23.43
N THR A 517 -33.90 25.23 22.46
CA THR A 517 -34.05 23.79 22.70
C THR A 517 -32.72 23.03 22.55
N GLY A 518 -31.78 23.59 21.82
CA GLY A 518 -30.59 22.88 21.39
C GLY A 518 -30.81 21.87 20.25
N GLU A 519 -32.03 21.83 19.70
CA GLU A 519 -32.40 20.92 18.62
C GLU A 519 -31.86 21.38 17.27
N VAL A 520 -31.41 20.41 16.48
CA VAL A 520 -30.88 20.67 15.14
C VAL A 520 -32.04 20.81 14.14
N LEU A 521 -31.96 21.87 13.33
CA LEU A 521 -32.94 22.13 12.29
C LEU A 521 -32.81 21.11 11.15
N ARG A 522 -33.87 20.32 10.91
CA ARG A 522 -33.93 19.30 9.86
C ARG A 522 -34.91 19.74 8.78
N ASP A 523 -34.48 20.65 7.91
CA ASP A 523 -35.31 21.16 6.80
C ASP A 523 -34.56 20.96 5.46
N PRO A 524 -35.12 20.13 4.52
CA PRO A 524 -34.53 19.92 3.21
C PRO A 524 -34.36 21.22 2.39
N ALA A 525 -35.28 22.20 2.54
CA ALA A 525 -35.21 23.44 1.79
C ALA A 525 -34.07 24.35 2.28
N VAL A 526 -33.79 24.33 3.59
CA VAL A 526 -32.61 25.03 4.16
C VAL A 526 -31.35 24.38 3.64
N MET A 527 -31.23 23.06 3.70
CA MET A 527 -30.05 22.35 3.18
C MET A 527 -29.83 22.59 1.69
N GLN A 528 -30.91 22.61 0.89
CA GLN A 528 -30.76 22.88 -0.56
C GLN A 528 -30.20 24.28 -0.83
N ARG A 529 -30.65 25.32 -0.09
CA ARG A 529 -30.10 26.67 -0.22
C ARG A 529 -28.62 26.76 0.15
N VAL A 530 -28.18 25.98 1.15
CA VAL A 530 -26.76 25.86 1.52
C VAL A 530 -25.96 25.19 0.39
N VAL A 531 -26.43 24.07 -0.13
CA VAL A 531 -25.79 23.32 -1.24
C VAL A 531 -25.65 24.22 -2.48
N ASP A 532 -26.72 24.97 -2.84
CA ASP A 532 -26.70 25.86 -4.01
C ASP A 532 -25.71 27.02 -3.84
N ALA A 533 -25.60 27.57 -2.65
CA ALA A 533 -24.61 28.59 -2.33
C ALA A 533 -23.17 28.04 -2.44
N PHE A 534 -22.91 26.85 -1.87
CA PHE A 534 -21.58 26.22 -1.96
C PHE A 534 -21.21 25.86 -3.39
N ARG A 535 -22.20 25.45 -4.19
CA ARG A 535 -21.94 25.13 -5.60
C ARG A 535 -21.50 26.34 -6.43
N SER A 536 -22.00 27.52 -6.09
CA SER A 536 -21.69 28.77 -6.82
C SER A 536 -20.51 29.54 -6.25
N GLU A 537 -20.30 29.53 -4.93
CA GLU A 537 -19.39 30.42 -4.21
C GLU A 537 -18.37 29.67 -3.33
N GLY A 538 -18.50 28.33 -3.22
CA GLY A 538 -17.70 27.49 -2.33
C GLY A 538 -18.14 27.58 -0.86
N ALA A 539 -17.44 26.85 0.00
CA ALA A 539 -17.72 26.78 1.43
C ALA A 539 -17.54 28.14 2.15
N ASP A 540 -16.85 29.08 1.55
CA ASP A 540 -16.67 30.45 2.10
C ASP A 540 -18.00 31.20 2.14
N ALA A 541 -19.02 30.81 1.34
CA ALA A 541 -20.39 31.35 1.41
C ALA A 541 -21.01 31.23 2.82
N TRP A 542 -20.62 30.20 3.60
CA TRP A 542 -21.09 30.01 4.98
C TRP A 542 -20.60 31.09 5.94
N TYR A 543 -19.42 31.64 5.69
CA TYR A 543 -18.79 32.67 6.51
C TYR A 543 -19.15 34.11 6.06
N THR A 544 -19.54 34.27 4.79
CA THR A 544 -19.79 35.59 4.20
C THR A 544 -21.27 35.98 4.17
N SER A 545 -22.17 35.01 4.32
CA SER A 545 -23.61 35.24 4.20
C SER A 545 -24.28 35.38 5.57
N GLU A 546 -25.30 36.22 5.62
CA GLU A 546 -26.20 36.30 6.79
C GLU A 546 -27.06 35.03 6.89
N PRO A 547 -27.34 34.49 8.09
CA PRO A 547 -28.18 33.31 8.32
C PRO A 547 -29.51 33.31 7.60
N ALA A 548 -30.13 34.50 7.43
CA ALA A 548 -31.40 34.68 6.74
C ALA A 548 -31.39 34.17 5.31
N ARG A 549 -30.23 34.22 4.61
CA ARG A 549 -30.06 33.69 3.25
C ARG A 549 -30.43 32.20 3.17
N PHE A 550 -30.02 31.45 4.18
CA PHE A 550 -30.20 29.98 4.21
C PHE A 550 -31.53 29.59 4.88
N LEU A 551 -31.90 30.28 5.96
CA LEU A 551 -33.14 30.02 6.71
C LEU A 551 -34.39 30.41 5.92
N GLY A 552 -34.32 31.44 5.07
CA GLY A 552 -35.45 31.95 4.32
C GLY A 552 -36.52 32.54 5.25
N ASP A 553 -37.74 32.70 4.73
CA ASP A 553 -38.85 33.36 5.47
C ASP A 553 -39.49 32.43 6.53
N ALA A 554 -39.14 31.12 6.52
CA ALA A 554 -39.76 30.13 7.42
C ALA A 554 -39.22 30.19 8.87
N TYR A 555 -38.01 30.70 9.04
CA TYR A 555 -37.31 30.70 10.33
C TYR A 555 -36.73 32.09 10.65
N LYS A 556 -36.75 32.46 11.91
CA LYS A 556 -36.17 33.75 12.37
C LYS A 556 -34.68 33.54 12.69
N PRO A 557 -33.78 34.29 12.08
CA PRO A 557 -32.34 34.13 12.28
C PRO A 557 -31.88 34.25 13.75
N ASP A 558 -32.58 35.07 14.53
CA ASP A 558 -32.25 35.31 15.96
C ASP A 558 -32.51 34.08 16.84
N GLU A 559 -33.36 33.16 16.40
CA GLU A 559 -33.77 31.96 17.13
C GLU A 559 -32.77 30.80 16.89
N TYR A 560 -31.88 30.93 15.90
CA TYR A 560 -30.96 29.85 15.48
C TYR A 560 -29.50 30.25 15.62
N GLU A 561 -28.67 29.27 15.97
CA GLU A 561 -27.21 29.36 15.96
C GLU A 561 -26.68 28.66 14.70
N GLN A 562 -25.77 29.35 13.99
CA GLN A 562 -25.06 28.80 12.85
C GLN A 562 -23.81 28.05 13.35
N VAL A 563 -23.60 26.82 12.88
CA VAL A 563 -22.46 25.97 13.28
C VAL A 563 -21.28 26.24 12.36
N PHE A 564 -20.10 26.49 12.97
CA PHE A 564 -18.85 26.77 12.23
C PHE A 564 -17.77 25.69 12.34
N ASP A 565 -18.01 24.65 13.14
CA ASP A 565 -17.13 23.47 13.12
C ASP A 565 -17.03 22.93 11.69
N ILE A 566 -15.83 22.56 11.27
CA ILE A 566 -15.63 21.90 9.97
C ILE A 566 -15.79 20.40 10.12
N VAL A 567 -16.08 19.72 9.01
CA VAL A 567 -16.18 18.26 8.98
C VAL A 567 -14.78 17.63 8.98
N ASP A 568 -14.68 16.42 9.50
CA ASP A 568 -13.49 15.56 9.44
C ASP A 568 -13.04 15.37 7.99
N VAL A 569 -11.76 15.53 7.70
CA VAL A 569 -11.20 15.32 6.37
C VAL A 569 -11.47 13.91 5.82
N TRP A 570 -11.61 12.91 6.70
CA TRP A 570 -12.00 11.56 6.31
C TRP A 570 -13.44 11.47 5.80
N PHE A 571 -14.33 12.34 6.26
CA PHE A 571 -15.66 12.51 5.69
C PHE A 571 -15.59 13.16 4.30
N GLU A 572 -14.75 14.17 4.13
CA GLU A 572 -14.61 14.83 2.83
C GLU A 572 -14.06 13.87 1.76
N SER A 573 -12.99 13.14 2.08
CA SER A 573 -12.45 12.11 1.18
C SER A 573 -13.39 10.91 1.01
N GLY A 574 -14.13 10.55 2.05
CA GLY A 574 -15.18 9.51 2.01
C GLY A 574 -16.29 9.83 1.02
N SER A 575 -16.65 11.11 0.90
CA SER A 575 -17.70 11.62 -0.01
C SER A 575 -17.31 11.54 -1.50
N THR A 576 -16.07 11.19 -1.85
CA THR A 576 -15.60 11.13 -3.25
C THR A 576 -16.44 10.21 -4.13
N HIS A 577 -17.01 9.14 -3.57
CA HIS A 577 -17.95 8.28 -4.29
C HIS A 577 -19.17 9.05 -4.81
N ALA A 578 -19.59 10.10 -4.13
CA ALA A 578 -20.76 10.90 -4.50
C ALA A 578 -20.46 11.85 -5.66
N PHE A 579 -19.36 12.59 -5.62
CA PHE A 579 -19.07 13.62 -6.63
C PHE A 579 -18.15 13.14 -7.76
N VAL A 580 -17.54 11.96 -7.65
CA VAL A 580 -16.72 11.37 -8.73
C VAL A 580 -17.47 10.27 -9.43
N LEU A 581 -17.94 9.22 -8.73
CA LEU A 581 -18.58 8.06 -9.37
C LEU A 581 -19.96 8.36 -9.97
N GLY A 582 -20.58 9.49 -9.59
CA GLY A 582 -21.80 10.00 -10.25
C GLY A 582 -21.56 10.65 -11.62
N ARG A 583 -20.27 10.82 -12.06
CA ARG A 583 -19.96 11.42 -13.35
C ARG A 583 -20.30 10.45 -14.49
N PRO A 584 -20.77 10.96 -15.65
CA PRO A 584 -21.10 10.11 -16.80
C PRO A 584 -19.93 9.22 -17.23
N GLY A 585 -20.20 7.94 -17.51
CA GLY A 585 -19.22 6.95 -17.98
C GLY A 585 -18.32 6.37 -16.90
N LEU A 586 -18.68 6.53 -15.62
CA LEU A 586 -18.10 5.80 -14.48
C LEU A 586 -19.11 4.84 -13.88
N ASN A 587 -18.64 3.72 -13.33
CA ASN A 587 -19.49 2.77 -12.62
C ASN A 587 -19.68 3.20 -11.16
N PHE A 588 -20.90 3.04 -10.65
CA PHE A 588 -21.19 3.06 -9.22
C PHE A 588 -21.98 1.80 -8.84
N PRO A 589 -21.52 1.00 -7.88
CA PRO A 589 -20.21 1.06 -7.21
C PRO A 589 -19.01 0.97 -8.18
N ALA A 590 -17.86 1.55 -7.79
CA ALA A 590 -16.61 1.38 -8.54
C ALA A 590 -16.24 -0.11 -8.65
N ASP A 591 -15.61 -0.52 -9.74
CA ASP A 591 -15.15 -1.90 -9.88
C ASP A 591 -14.01 -2.19 -8.90
N LEU A 592 -13.15 -1.20 -8.62
CA LEU A 592 -11.99 -1.37 -7.78
C LEU A 592 -11.64 -0.11 -6.96
N TYR A 593 -11.35 -0.30 -5.66
CA TYR A 593 -10.56 0.59 -4.81
C TYR A 593 -9.20 -0.06 -4.53
N LEU A 594 -8.12 0.71 -4.60
CA LEU A 594 -6.76 0.24 -4.31
C LEU A 594 -6.01 1.29 -3.49
N GLU A 595 -5.58 0.95 -2.28
CA GLU A 595 -4.75 1.80 -1.42
C GLU A 595 -3.84 0.97 -0.50
N GLY A 596 -3.02 1.67 0.30
CA GLY A 596 -2.22 1.08 1.36
C GLY A 596 -3.05 0.45 2.48
N SER A 597 -2.45 -0.45 3.23
CA SER A 597 -3.11 -1.18 4.32
C SER A 597 -3.56 -0.28 5.49
N ASP A 598 -2.99 0.93 5.64
CA ASP A 598 -3.43 1.97 6.58
C ASP A 598 -4.84 2.47 6.28
N GLN A 599 -5.29 2.42 5.02
CA GLN A 599 -6.58 2.92 4.60
C GLN A 599 -7.76 2.06 5.05
N HIS A 600 -7.54 0.90 5.66
CA HIS A 600 -8.59 0.18 6.38
C HIS A 600 -9.16 1.00 7.56
N ARG A 601 -8.33 1.83 8.20
CA ARG A 601 -8.74 2.78 9.26
C ARG A 601 -9.07 4.17 8.70
N GLY A 602 -8.81 4.43 7.44
CA GLY A 602 -9.04 5.69 6.74
C GLY A 602 -10.12 5.60 5.67
N TRP A 603 -9.73 5.86 4.44
CA TRP A 603 -10.62 6.05 3.29
C TRP A 603 -11.52 4.86 2.95
N PHE A 604 -11.02 3.62 3.05
CA PHE A 604 -11.86 2.43 2.81
C PHE A 604 -13.06 2.38 3.74
N GLN A 605 -12.85 2.78 4.99
CA GLN A 605 -13.89 2.75 6.02
C GLN A 605 -14.82 3.96 5.90
N SER A 606 -14.29 5.18 5.74
CA SER A 606 -15.10 6.39 5.64
C SER A 606 -15.99 6.36 4.40
N SER A 607 -15.45 6.00 3.23
CA SER A 607 -16.21 5.88 1.99
C SER A 607 -17.30 4.81 2.07
N LEU A 608 -17.02 3.67 2.73
CA LEU A 608 -18.02 2.62 2.98
C LEU A 608 -19.17 3.13 3.85
N LEU A 609 -18.84 3.74 5.00
CA LEU A 609 -19.83 4.20 5.96
C LEU A 609 -20.74 5.30 5.37
N GLU A 610 -20.17 6.19 4.59
CA GLU A 610 -20.94 7.24 3.92
C GLU A 610 -21.83 6.67 2.82
N SER A 611 -21.30 5.84 1.94
CA SER A 611 -22.08 5.24 0.87
C SER A 611 -23.22 4.35 1.41
N VAL A 612 -22.94 3.53 2.42
CA VAL A 612 -23.96 2.70 3.07
C VAL A 612 -24.97 3.58 3.83
N GLY A 613 -24.51 4.62 4.53
CA GLY A 613 -25.36 5.51 5.30
C GLY A 613 -26.31 6.38 4.46
N THR A 614 -25.93 6.70 3.23
CA THR A 614 -26.68 7.60 2.33
C THR A 614 -27.30 6.89 1.12
N ARG A 615 -26.80 5.73 0.70
CA ARG A 615 -27.21 4.97 -0.50
C ARG A 615 -27.55 3.50 -0.23
N GLY A 616 -27.17 2.96 0.95
CA GLY A 616 -27.46 1.57 1.34
C GLY A 616 -26.56 0.52 0.70
N VAL A 617 -25.50 0.90 -0.04
CA VAL A 617 -24.61 -0.02 -0.77
C VAL A 617 -23.14 0.34 -0.56
N SER A 618 -22.25 -0.65 -0.71
CA SER A 618 -20.79 -0.41 -0.75
C SER A 618 -20.44 0.47 -1.96
N PRO A 619 -19.47 1.41 -1.84
CA PRO A 619 -19.03 2.22 -2.97
C PRO A 619 -18.10 1.46 -3.93
N TYR A 620 -17.64 0.27 -3.58
CA TYR A 620 -16.71 -0.57 -4.33
C TYR A 620 -17.15 -2.04 -4.37
N LYS A 621 -16.82 -2.72 -5.48
CA LYS A 621 -17.04 -4.16 -5.69
C LYS A 621 -15.81 -4.98 -5.25
N ALA A 622 -14.62 -4.45 -5.47
CA ALA A 622 -13.37 -5.07 -5.05
C ALA A 622 -12.47 -4.06 -4.32
N LEU A 623 -11.67 -4.57 -3.40
CA LEU A 623 -10.72 -3.82 -2.60
C LEU A 623 -9.35 -4.49 -2.63
N VAL A 624 -8.37 -3.82 -3.24
CA VAL A 624 -6.97 -4.25 -3.28
C VAL A 624 -6.17 -3.46 -2.28
N THR A 625 -5.31 -4.15 -1.52
CA THR A 625 -4.52 -3.53 -0.46
C THR A 625 -3.04 -3.81 -0.68
N ASN A 626 -2.21 -2.77 -0.68
CA ASN A 626 -0.76 -2.91 -0.69
C ASN A 626 -0.13 -2.65 0.69
N GLY A 627 1.06 -3.24 0.90
CA GLY A 627 1.88 -3.01 2.10
C GLY A 627 2.58 -1.65 2.09
N PHE A 628 3.37 -1.39 3.15
CA PHE A 628 4.20 -0.19 3.27
C PHE A 628 5.55 -0.36 2.55
N VAL A 629 6.22 0.77 2.30
CA VAL A 629 7.59 0.74 1.78
C VAL A 629 8.56 1.04 2.91
N LEU A 630 9.50 0.12 3.11
CA LEU A 630 10.53 0.14 4.14
C LEU A 630 11.92 0.31 3.49
N ASP A 631 12.92 0.71 4.27
CA ASP A 631 14.31 0.70 3.80
C ASP A 631 14.87 -0.73 3.63
N GLU A 632 16.10 -0.88 3.14
CA GLU A 632 16.74 -2.20 2.93
C GLU A 632 16.81 -3.05 4.21
N GLN A 633 16.83 -2.41 5.38
CA GLN A 633 16.89 -3.06 6.69
C GLN A 633 15.50 -3.35 7.27
N GLY A 634 14.41 -3.03 6.53
CA GLY A 634 13.05 -3.24 6.99
C GLY A 634 12.54 -2.19 7.99
N ARG A 635 13.13 -1.00 8.03
CA ARG A 635 12.76 0.10 8.91
C ARG A 635 11.91 1.13 8.17
N LYS A 636 10.98 1.76 8.87
CA LYS A 636 10.22 2.90 8.36
C LYS A 636 11.16 4.01 7.90
N MET A 637 10.93 4.55 6.70
CA MET A 637 11.72 5.66 6.18
C MET A 637 11.32 6.97 6.85
N SER A 638 12.32 7.77 7.23
CA SER A 638 12.12 9.11 7.78
C SER A 638 13.28 10.04 7.44
N LYS A 639 12.99 11.35 7.33
CA LYS A 639 14.02 12.37 7.09
C LYS A 639 15.06 12.42 8.22
N SER A 640 14.66 12.14 9.45
CA SER A 640 15.54 12.13 10.63
C SER A 640 16.54 10.98 10.61
N LEU A 641 16.19 9.85 10.01
CA LEU A 641 17.08 8.69 9.83
C LEU A 641 17.94 8.80 8.56
N GLY A 642 17.62 9.75 7.66
CA GLY A 642 18.36 9.94 6.40
C GLY A 642 18.22 8.75 5.42
N ASN A 643 17.22 7.88 5.60
CA ASN A 643 16.99 6.67 4.82
C ASN A 643 15.87 6.82 3.77
N VAL A 644 15.41 8.04 3.51
CA VAL A 644 14.35 8.32 2.54
C VAL A 644 14.89 8.20 1.12
N ILE A 645 14.16 7.47 0.28
CA ILE A 645 14.36 7.44 -1.18
C ILE A 645 13.16 8.15 -1.81
N ALA A 646 13.42 9.22 -2.55
CA ALA A 646 12.39 9.95 -3.27
C ALA A 646 12.20 9.37 -4.68
N PRO A 647 10.96 9.27 -5.19
CA PRO A 647 10.71 8.84 -6.57
C PRO A 647 11.44 9.70 -7.60
N GLN A 648 11.59 11.00 -7.34
CA GLN A 648 12.28 11.95 -8.18
C GLN A 648 13.76 11.57 -8.37
N ASP A 649 14.45 11.18 -7.29
CA ASP A 649 15.86 10.76 -7.35
C ASP A 649 16.03 9.50 -8.21
N VAL A 650 15.08 8.57 -8.15
CA VAL A 650 15.09 7.36 -8.98
C VAL A 650 14.81 7.71 -10.45
N ASN A 651 13.83 8.55 -10.71
CA ASN A 651 13.50 9.00 -12.05
C ASN A 651 14.68 9.70 -12.76
N ASP A 652 15.41 10.53 -12.01
CA ASP A 652 16.53 11.33 -12.53
C ASP A 652 17.81 10.51 -12.74
N SER A 653 17.97 9.42 -11.97
CA SER A 653 19.17 8.56 -12.05
C SER A 653 18.97 7.31 -12.92
N MET A 654 17.82 6.65 -12.84
CA MET A 654 17.57 5.35 -13.45
C MET A 654 16.37 5.34 -14.41
N GLY A 655 15.41 6.27 -14.25
CA GLY A 655 14.18 6.36 -15.03
C GLY A 655 12.97 5.72 -14.33
N ALA A 656 11.78 6.14 -14.75
CA ALA A 656 10.50 5.69 -14.21
C ALA A 656 10.22 4.21 -14.52
N ASP A 657 10.60 3.70 -15.71
CA ASP A 657 10.40 2.29 -16.06
C ASP A 657 11.12 1.35 -15.07
N VAL A 658 12.30 1.72 -14.53
CA VAL A 658 13.00 0.93 -13.50
C VAL A 658 12.24 0.95 -12.17
N LEU A 659 11.70 2.09 -11.77
CA LEU A 659 10.89 2.21 -10.55
C LEU A 659 9.59 1.41 -10.68
N ARG A 660 8.92 1.49 -11.84
CA ARG A 660 7.72 0.71 -12.16
C ARG A 660 8.00 -0.80 -12.14
N LEU A 661 9.15 -1.20 -12.67
CA LEU A 661 9.58 -2.60 -12.64
C LEU A 661 9.84 -3.09 -11.21
N TRP A 662 10.46 -2.25 -10.35
CA TRP A 662 10.63 -2.59 -8.93
C TRP A 662 9.28 -2.86 -8.26
N VAL A 663 8.29 -2.00 -8.45
CA VAL A 663 6.94 -2.18 -7.89
C VAL A 663 6.36 -3.53 -8.31
N MET A 664 6.38 -3.84 -9.60
CA MET A 664 5.69 -5.02 -10.15
C MET A 664 6.47 -6.33 -10.01
N ASN A 665 7.77 -6.27 -9.71
CA ASN A 665 8.58 -7.44 -9.34
C ASN A 665 8.54 -7.75 -7.83
N SER A 666 7.96 -6.87 -7.02
CA SER A 666 7.82 -7.05 -5.58
C SER A 666 6.48 -7.70 -5.25
N ASP A 667 6.41 -8.39 -4.12
CA ASP A 667 5.11 -8.78 -3.55
C ASP A 667 4.47 -7.56 -2.90
N THR A 668 3.47 -7.00 -3.59
CA THR A 668 2.78 -5.79 -3.14
C THR A 668 1.76 -6.04 -2.03
N ASN A 669 1.44 -7.30 -1.71
CA ASN A 669 0.52 -7.66 -0.61
C ASN A 669 1.18 -7.50 0.76
N ASP A 670 2.51 -7.58 0.82
CA ASP A 670 3.32 -7.41 2.02
C ASP A 670 4.11 -6.09 1.98
N ASP A 671 4.82 -5.78 3.08
CA ASP A 671 5.68 -4.62 3.17
C ASP A 671 6.91 -4.77 2.24
N LEU A 672 7.11 -3.79 1.37
CA LEU A 672 8.15 -3.79 0.36
C LEU A 672 9.44 -3.15 0.89
N ARG A 673 10.57 -3.66 0.44
CA ARG A 673 11.88 -3.04 0.71
C ARG A 673 12.40 -2.30 -0.52
N ILE A 674 13.00 -1.14 -0.28
CA ILE A 674 13.68 -0.36 -1.31
C ILE A 674 15.02 0.13 -0.81
N GLY A 675 16.01 0.18 -1.72
CA GLY A 675 17.34 0.68 -1.44
C GLY A 675 18.20 0.69 -2.70
N LYS A 676 19.42 1.20 -2.58
CA LYS A 676 20.30 1.38 -3.75
C LYS A 676 20.67 0.06 -4.43
N GLU A 677 20.97 -0.99 -3.65
CA GLU A 677 21.33 -2.28 -4.22
C GLU A 677 20.09 -2.99 -4.84
N ILE A 678 18.93 -2.87 -4.21
CA ILE A 678 17.66 -3.39 -4.78
C ILE A 678 17.36 -2.71 -6.12
N LEU A 679 17.43 -1.39 -6.18
CA LEU A 679 17.21 -0.63 -7.43
C LEU A 679 18.24 -0.97 -8.51
N LYS A 680 19.51 -1.17 -8.15
CA LYS A 680 20.56 -1.61 -9.08
C LYS A 680 20.24 -2.99 -9.65
N GLN A 681 19.75 -3.93 -8.85
CA GLN A 681 19.28 -5.24 -9.34
C GLN A 681 18.11 -5.08 -10.32
N GLN A 682 17.16 -4.20 -10.04
CA GLN A 682 16.06 -3.92 -10.97
C GLN A 682 16.57 -3.31 -12.28
N GLY A 683 17.58 -2.45 -12.23
CA GLY A 683 18.25 -1.95 -13.43
C GLY A 683 18.91 -3.05 -14.28
N GLU A 684 19.45 -4.11 -13.65
CA GLU A 684 19.97 -5.27 -14.36
C GLU A 684 18.85 -6.13 -14.99
N LEU A 685 17.73 -6.32 -14.27
CA LEU A 685 16.54 -7.00 -14.80
C LEU A 685 15.96 -6.23 -15.99
N TYR A 686 15.78 -4.92 -15.87
CA TYR A 686 15.38 -4.04 -16.97
C TYR A 686 16.28 -4.22 -18.20
N ARG A 687 17.60 -4.21 -18.00
CA ARG A 687 18.58 -4.38 -19.09
C ARG A 687 18.40 -5.71 -19.83
N ARG A 688 18.11 -6.80 -19.11
CA ARG A 688 17.85 -8.11 -19.73
C ARG A 688 16.57 -8.10 -20.57
N LEU A 689 15.47 -7.54 -20.05
CA LEU A 689 14.23 -7.41 -20.81
C LEU A 689 14.42 -6.56 -22.07
N ARG A 690 15.13 -5.43 -21.95
CA ARG A 690 15.45 -4.56 -23.07
C ARG A 690 16.31 -5.28 -24.15
N ASN A 691 17.28 -6.09 -23.70
CA ASN A 691 18.10 -6.88 -24.63
C ASN A 691 17.27 -7.94 -25.36
N THR A 692 16.29 -8.58 -24.70
CA THR A 692 15.34 -9.50 -25.34
C THR A 692 14.55 -8.79 -26.44
N LEU A 693 13.94 -7.65 -26.14
CA LEU A 693 13.22 -6.85 -27.15
C LEU A 693 14.11 -6.43 -28.32
N ARG A 694 15.34 -6.00 -28.00
CA ARG A 694 16.32 -5.63 -29.04
C ARG A 694 16.69 -6.81 -29.95
N TRP A 695 16.86 -7.98 -29.37
CA TRP A 695 17.20 -9.20 -30.13
C TRP A 695 16.04 -9.61 -31.06
N LEU A 696 14.79 -9.56 -30.56
CA LEU A 696 13.59 -9.81 -31.35
C LEU A 696 13.51 -8.85 -32.54
N LEU A 697 13.65 -7.54 -32.28
CA LEU A 697 13.62 -6.52 -33.34
C LEU A 697 14.72 -6.73 -34.39
N GLY A 698 15.92 -7.09 -33.96
CA GLY A 698 17.03 -7.38 -34.88
C GLY A 698 16.79 -8.60 -35.75
N GLY A 699 16.19 -9.68 -35.19
CA GLY A 699 15.81 -10.88 -35.92
C GLY A 699 14.64 -10.70 -36.89
N LEU A 700 13.84 -9.64 -36.67
CA LEU A 700 12.67 -9.30 -37.48
C LEU A 700 12.94 -8.23 -38.54
N ASP A 701 14.20 -7.80 -38.73
CA ASP A 701 14.55 -6.83 -39.77
C ASP A 701 14.07 -7.31 -41.15
N GLY A 702 13.23 -6.52 -41.82
CA GLY A 702 12.63 -6.84 -43.11
C GLY A 702 11.63 -8.02 -43.09
N PHE A 703 11.10 -8.44 -41.94
CA PHE A 703 10.08 -9.49 -41.86
C PHE A 703 8.75 -9.05 -42.46
N THR A 704 8.13 -9.91 -43.25
CA THR A 704 6.82 -9.68 -43.89
C THR A 704 5.90 -10.88 -43.69
N ASP A 705 4.58 -10.66 -43.91
CA ASP A 705 3.57 -11.74 -43.77
C ASP A 705 3.78 -12.90 -44.77
N ALA A 706 4.50 -12.67 -45.88
CA ALA A 706 4.88 -13.74 -46.83
C ALA A 706 5.82 -14.79 -46.24
N GLU A 707 6.53 -14.48 -45.15
CA GLU A 707 7.40 -15.41 -44.44
C GLU A 707 6.67 -16.29 -43.42
N VAL A 708 5.45 -15.94 -43.04
CA VAL A 708 4.68 -16.65 -42.01
C VAL A 708 4.54 -18.13 -42.34
N VAL A 709 4.83 -18.96 -41.38
CA VAL A 709 4.68 -20.41 -41.43
C VAL A 709 3.47 -20.80 -40.58
N PRO A 710 2.50 -21.58 -41.11
CA PRO A 710 1.35 -22.09 -40.35
C PRO A 710 1.80 -22.98 -39.18
N TYR A 711 1.01 -23.01 -38.09
CA TYR A 711 1.35 -23.76 -36.87
C TYR A 711 1.67 -25.22 -37.08
N ASP A 712 0.89 -25.90 -37.94
CA ASP A 712 1.05 -27.32 -38.27
C ASP A 712 2.35 -27.64 -39.04
N GLN A 713 3.00 -26.62 -39.65
CA GLN A 713 4.27 -26.72 -40.32
C GLN A 713 5.46 -26.24 -39.47
N LEU A 714 5.20 -25.70 -38.29
CA LEU A 714 6.26 -25.23 -37.39
C LEU A 714 7.04 -26.42 -36.84
N PRO A 715 8.39 -26.35 -36.76
CA PRO A 715 9.18 -27.32 -36.03
C PRO A 715 8.77 -27.40 -34.55
N GLU A 716 9.10 -28.52 -33.92
CA GLU A 716 8.64 -28.80 -32.55
C GLU A 716 9.11 -27.78 -31.51
N LEU A 717 10.34 -27.28 -31.62
CA LEU A 717 10.87 -26.23 -30.73
C LEU A 717 10.07 -24.94 -30.80
N GLU A 718 9.65 -24.53 -31.99
CA GLU A 718 8.82 -23.34 -32.24
C GLU A 718 7.43 -23.52 -31.62
N ARG A 719 6.82 -24.71 -31.75
CA ARG A 719 5.54 -25.03 -31.12
C ARG A 719 5.64 -25.05 -29.60
N TRP A 720 6.76 -25.55 -29.04
CA TRP A 720 7.01 -25.47 -27.62
C TRP A 720 7.10 -24.02 -27.10
N VAL A 721 7.78 -23.13 -27.81
CA VAL A 721 7.82 -21.68 -27.42
C VAL A 721 6.42 -21.07 -27.44
N LEU A 722 5.59 -21.42 -28.42
CA LEU A 722 4.20 -20.94 -28.48
C LEU A 722 3.35 -21.51 -27.34
N HIS A 723 3.56 -22.78 -26.95
CA HIS A 723 2.92 -23.35 -25.76
C HIS A 723 3.28 -22.56 -24.50
N ARG A 724 4.56 -22.25 -24.27
CA ARG A 724 5.02 -21.43 -23.14
C ARG A 724 4.36 -20.04 -23.12
N LEU A 725 4.12 -19.45 -24.30
CA LEU A 725 3.38 -18.19 -24.41
C LEU A 725 1.92 -18.33 -23.95
N THR A 726 1.24 -19.46 -24.23
CA THR A 726 -0.15 -19.66 -23.77
C THR A 726 -0.24 -19.71 -22.24
N GLU A 727 0.75 -20.33 -21.57
CA GLU A 727 0.80 -20.33 -20.11
C GLU A 727 0.97 -18.93 -19.52
N LEU A 728 1.90 -18.14 -20.09
CA LEU A 728 2.12 -16.75 -19.68
C LEU A 728 0.90 -15.86 -19.98
N GLY A 729 0.27 -16.03 -21.14
CA GLY A 729 -0.97 -15.34 -21.48
C GLY A 729 -2.09 -15.66 -20.49
N GLY A 730 -2.20 -16.92 -20.05
CA GLY A 730 -3.12 -17.33 -19.00
C GLY A 730 -2.85 -16.67 -17.65
N LEU A 731 -1.58 -16.45 -17.28
CA LEU A 731 -1.23 -15.67 -16.07
C LEU A 731 -1.67 -14.22 -16.20
N VAL A 732 -1.42 -13.57 -17.33
CA VAL A 732 -1.82 -12.17 -17.58
C VAL A 732 -3.34 -12.03 -17.54
N THR A 733 -4.08 -12.91 -18.21
CA THR A 733 -5.55 -12.88 -18.21
C THR A 733 -6.10 -13.02 -16.81
N ARG A 734 -5.59 -13.99 -16.05
CA ARG A 734 -6.00 -14.22 -14.65
C ARG A 734 -5.72 -12.98 -13.78
N ALA A 735 -4.56 -12.35 -13.94
CA ALA A 735 -4.22 -11.15 -13.19
C ALA A 735 -5.16 -9.98 -13.48
N VAL A 736 -5.63 -9.83 -14.72
CA VAL A 736 -6.67 -8.85 -15.08
C VAL A 736 -7.98 -9.18 -14.37
N GLU A 737 -8.40 -10.44 -14.35
CA GLU A 737 -9.67 -10.88 -13.76
C GLU A 737 -9.69 -10.79 -12.22
N THR A 738 -8.57 -11.17 -11.59
CA THR A 738 -8.47 -11.28 -10.12
C THR A 738 -7.84 -10.04 -9.46
N HIS A 739 -7.23 -9.17 -10.23
CA HIS A 739 -6.40 -8.05 -9.79
C HIS A 739 -5.12 -8.47 -9.03
N GLU A 740 -4.73 -9.74 -9.10
CA GLU A 740 -3.54 -10.31 -8.48
C GLU A 740 -2.36 -10.33 -9.47
N TRP A 741 -1.47 -9.37 -9.38
CA TRP A 741 -0.32 -9.22 -10.29
C TRP A 741 0.98 -9.83 -9.76
N VAL A 742 1.00 -10.30 -8.53
CA VAL A 742 2.18 -10.92 -7.91
C VAL A 742 2.62 -12.12 -8.73
N GLY A 743 3.91 -12.18 -9.09
CA GLY A 743 4.48 -13.28 -9.87
C GLY A 743 4.38 -13.14 -11.39
N VAL A 744 3.51 -12.30 -11.96
CA VAL A 744 3.35 -12.17 -13.43
C VAL A 744 4.64 -11.66 -14.08
N TYR A 745 5.19 -10.54 -13.62
CA TYR A 745 6.39 -9.96 -14.21
C TYR A 745 7.68 -10.73 -13.90
N PRO A 746 7.86 -11.36 -12.74
CA PRO A 746 8.89 -12.35 -12.51
C PRO A 746 8.85 -13.52 -13.49
N ALA A 747 7.65 -14.05 -13.80
CA ALA A 747 7.47 -15.13 -14.79
C ALA A 747 7.86 -14.67 -16.21
N LEU A 748 7.42 -13.49 -16.64
CA LEU A 748 7.82 -12.88 -17.92
C LEU A 748 9.34 -12.68 -18.01
N HIS A 749 9.96 -12.17 -16.92
CA HIS A 749 11.42 -12.02 -16.86
C HIS A 749 12.13 -13.38 -16.93
N GLY A 750 11.65 -14.38 -16.18
CA GLY A 750 12.18 -15.76 -16.21
C GLY A 750 12.13 -16.35 -17.60
N PHE A 751 11.00 -16.23 -18.29
CA PHE A 751 10.84 -16.65 -19.68
C PHE A 751 11.83 -15.96 -20.62
N CYS A 752 11.95 -14.63 -20.54
CA CYS A 752 12.90 -13.87 -21.37
C CYS A 752 14.36 -14.29 -21.16
N THR A 753 14.75 -14.60 -19.91
CA THR A 753 16.15 -14.93 -19.59
C THR A 753 16.48 -16.39 -19.78
N THR A 754 15.62 -17.30 -19.32
CA THR A 754 15.87 -18.73 -19.27
C THR A 754 15.42 -19.44 -20.54
N ASP A 755 14.16 -19.22 -20.94
CA ASP A 755 13.58 -19.94 -22.07
C ASP A 755 13.98 -19.31 -23.42
N LEU A 756 14.02 -17.98 -23.49
CA LEU A 756 14.39 -17.28 -24.72
C LEU A 756 15.90 -17.06 -24.84
N SER A 757 16.52 -16.23 -24.00
CA SER A 757 17.92 -15.81 -24.21
C SER A 757 18.92 -16.95 -24.05
N ALA A 758 18.83 -17.75 -22.98
CA ALA A 758 19.76 -18.83 -22.67
C ALA A 758 19.47 -20.13 -23.44
N PHE A 759 18.31 -20.25 -24.08
CA PHE A 759 17.90 -21.46 -24.74
C PHE A 759 17.48 -21.23 -26.19
N TYR A 760 16.26 -20.77 -26.46
CA TYR A 760 15.68 -20.65 -27.78
C TYR A 760 16.51 -19.80 -28.75
N PHE A 761 16.86 -18.57 -28.34
CA PHE A 761 17.62 -17.66 -29.19
C PHE A 761 19.01 -18.17 -29.46
N ASP A 762 19.65 -18.77 -28.47
CA ASP A 762 21.00 -19.31 -28.64
C ASP A 762 21.04 -20.47 -29.65
N ILE A 763 20.08 -21.39 -29.59
CA ILE A 763 19.94 -22.51 -30.51
C ILE A 763 19.64 -21.99 -31.93
N ARG A 764 18.75 -21.02 -32.08
CA ARG A 764 18.27 -20.53 -33.39
C ARG A 764 19.15 -19.51 -34.08
N LYS A 765 20.24 -19.04 -33.44
CA LYS A 765 21.21 -18.09 -34.06
C LYS A 765 21.75 -18.62 -35.39
N ASP A 766 22.13 -19.88 -35.47
CA ASP A 766 22.68 -20.48 -36.68
C ASP A 766 21.66 -20.45 -37.82
N ALA A 767 20.42 -20.87 -37.57
CA ALA A 767 19.35 -20.85 -38.57
C ALA A 767 19.03 -19.40 -39.03
N LEU A 768 18.91 -18.49 -38.09
CA LEU A 768 18.61 -17.06 -38.41
C LEU A 768 19.69 -16.40 -39.23
N TYR A 769 20.98 -16.69 -38.95
CA TYR A 769 22.10 -15.97 -39.54
C TYR A 769 22.66 -16.68 -40.76
N CYS A 770 22.52 -18.01 -40.85
CA CYS A 770 23.21 -18.80 -41.86
C CYS A 770 22.29 -19.51 -42.85
N ASP A 771 21.02 -19.75 -42.55
CA ASP A 771 20.10 -20.41 -43.48
C ASP A 771 19.59 -19.46 -44.58
N ALA A 772 19.17 -20.05 -45.69
CA ALA A 772 18.58 -19.28 -46.79
C ALA A 772 17.29 -18.56 -46.34
N PRO A 773 16.94 -17.39 -46.91
CA PRO A 773 15.70 -16.70 -46.61
C PRO A 773 14.45 -17.57 -46.82
N SER A 774 14.48 -18.52 -47.75
CA SER A 774 13.41 -19.45 -48.08
C SER A 774 13.37 -20.69 -47.15
N SER A 775 14.38 -20.91 -46.28
CA SER A 775 14.44 -22.06 -45.37
C SER A 775 13.20 -22.07 -44.43
N LEU A 776 12.57 -23.27 -44.32
CA LEU A 776 11.45 -23.47 -43.44
C LEU A 776 11.81 -23.09 -41.97
N THR A 777 12.97 -23.58 -41.48
CA THR A 777 13.43 -23.34 -40.12
C THR A 777 13.62 -21.84 -39.89
N ARG A 778 14.31 -21.11 -40.78
CA ARG A 778 14.51 -19.68 -40.63
C ARG A 778 13.20 -18.87 -40.62
N ARG A 779 12.27 -19.22 -41.55
CA ARG A 779 10.94 -18.61 -41.62
C ARG A 779 10.11 -18.93 -40.39
N ALA A 780 10.12 -20.18 -39.89
CA ALA A 780 9.43 -20.59 -38.67
C ALA A 780 9.93 -19.85 -37.44
N VAL A 781 11.24 -19.72 -37.28
CA VAL A 781 11.84 -18.90 -36.21
C VAL A 781 11.34 -17.47 -36.29
N ARG A 782 11.41 -16.79 -37.45
CA ARG A 782 10.98 -15.40 -37.63
C ARG A 782 9.47 -15.23 -37.40
N THR A 783 8.66 -16.24 -37.74
CA THR A 783 7.23 -16.28 -37.39
C THR A 783 7.03 -16.23 -35.88
N VAL A 784 7.73 -17.10 -35.14
CA VAL A 784 7.65 -17.12 -33.67
C VAL A 784 8.23 -15.83 -33.05
N LEU A 785 9.29 -15.24 -33.63
CA LEU A 785 9.79 -13.95 -33.16
C LEU A 785 8.76 -12.82 -33.33
N ASP A 786 7.94 -12.83 -34.40
CA ASP A 786 6.85 -11.88 -34.59
C ASP A 786 5.82 -12.00 -33.47
N VAL A 787 5.38 -13.22 -33.19
CA VAL A 787 4.44 -13.48 -32.09
C VAL A 787 5.04 -13.07 -30.75
N LEU A 788 6.27 -13.47 -30.45
CA LEU A 788 6.99 -13.12 -29.23
C LEU A 788 7.09 -11.59 -29.04
N HIS A 789 7.44 -10.89 -30.12
CA HIS A 789 7.53 -9.43 -30.06
C HIS A 789 6.18 -8.79 -29.73
N ARG A 790 5.09 -9.20 -30.37
CA ARG A 790 3.75 -8.68 -30.10
C ARG A 790 3.31 -8.98 -28.66
N CYS A 791 3.43 -10.24 -28.22
CA CYS A 791 3.04 -10.65 -26.86
C CYS A 791 3.86 -9.94 -25.78
N LEU A 792 5.19 -10.03 -25.87
CA LEU A 792 6.06 -9.48 -24.82
C LEU A 792 5.99 -7.96 -24.75
N THR A 793 5.92 -7.27 -25.91
CA THR A 793 5.85 -5.80 -25.92
C THR A 793 4.52 -5.32 -25.33
N THR A 794 3.40 -5.97 -25.65
CA THR A 794 2.09 -5.60 -25.09
C THR A 794 1.96 -5.98 -23.61
N TRP A 795 2.44 -7.15 -23.19
CA TRP A 795 2.39 -7.57 -21.76
C TRP A 795 3.31 -6.74 -20.86
N LEU A 796 4.42 -6.24 -21.41
CA LEU A 796 5.34 -5.35 -20.70
C LEU A 796 4.89 -3.88 -20.72
N ALA A 797 4.02 -3.48 -21.65
CA ALA A 797 3.57 -2.09 -21.82
C ALA A 797 2.90 -1.47 -20.57
N PRO A 798 2.15 -2.22 -19.72
CA PRO A 798 1.63 -1.68 -18.48
C PRO A 798 2.71 -1.28 -17.47
N VAL A 799 3.90 -1.91 -17.50
CA VAL A 799 5.00 -1.67 -16.55
C VAL A 799 6.12 -0.85 -17.18
N LEU A 800 6.65 -1.30 -18.31
CA LEU A 800 7.73 -0.60 -19.02
C LEU A 800 7.14 0.33 -20.10
N VAL A 801 6.37 1.32 -19.63
CA VAL A 801 5.50 2.13 -20.49
C VAL A 801 6.26 2.85 -21.59
N PHE A 802 7.47 3.34 -21.30
CA PHE A 802 8.32 4.04 -22.26
C PHE A 802 9.12 3.09 -23.13
N THR A 803 9.67 2.03 -22.56
CA THR A 803 10.50 1.06 -23.28
C THR A 803 9.66 0.22 -24.24
N ALA A 804 8.46 -0.18 -23.86
CA ALA A 804 7.54 -0.91 -24.73
C ALA A 804 7.08 -0.05 -25.91
N GLU A 805 6.80 1.23 -25.68
CA GLU A 805 6.48 2.18 -26.73
C GLU A 805 7.65 2.36 -27.73
N GLU A 806 8.87 2.54 -27.21
CA GLU A 806 10.08 2.62 -28.03
C GLU A 806 10.29 1.35 -28.87
N ALA A 807 10.07 0.17 -28.29
CA ALA A 807 10.20 -1.10 -29.00
C ALA A 807 9.12 -1.29 -30.07
N TRP A 808 7.90 -0.85 -29.81
CA TRP A 808 6.79 -0.94 -30.73
C TRP A 808 6.98 0.00 -31.93
N THR A 809 7.29 1.25 -31.66
CA THR A 809 7.52 2.27 -32.68
C THR A 809 8.75 1.98 -33.55
N ALA A 810 9.79 1.38 -32.98
CA ALA A 810 10.96 0.94 -33.73
C ALA A 810 10.63 -0.10 -34.83
N ARG A 811 9.52 -0.80 -34.68
CA ARG A 811 9.08 -1.80 -35.65
C ARG A 811 7.95 -1.31 -36.57
N PHE A 812 6.93 -0.68 -35.99
CA PHE A 812 5.69 -0.37 -36.70
C PHE A 812 5.61 1.11 -37.15
N GLY A 813 6.62 1.89 -36.83
CA GLY A 813 6.71 3.33 -37.20
C GLY A 813 6.22 4.25 -36.09
N GLU A 814 6.56 5.52 -36.21
CA GLU A 814 6.36 6.52 -35.15
C GLU A 814 4.91 6.88 -34.84
N GLU A 815 3.99 6.60 -35.77
CA GLU A 815 2.56 6.86 -35.60
C GLU A 815 1.84 5.74 -34.84
N ALA A 816 2.47 4.57 -34.71
CA ALA A 816 1.90 3.44 -33.99
C ALA A 816 2.25 3.53 -32.50
N SER A 817 1.27 3.33 -31.61
CA SER A 817 1.48 3.24 -30.18
C SER A 817 1.15 1.86 -29.65
N VAL A 818 2.01 1.31 -28.76
CA VAL A 818 1.72 0.07 -28.06
C VAL A 818 0.53 0.21 -27.10
N HIS A 819 0.30 1.43 -26.60
CA HIS A 819 -0.79 1.71 -25.66
C HIS A 819 -2.18 1.67 -26.32
N GLU A 820 -2.24 1.71 -27.65
CA GLU A 820 -3.46 1.53 -28.45
C GLU A 820 -3.73 0.05 -28.80
N GLN A 821 -2.82 -0.85 -28.44
CA GLN A 821 -2.96 -2.28 -28.75
C GLN A 821 -3.75 -3.01 -27.65
N SER A 822 -4.44 -4.08 -28.07
CA SER A 822 -5.00 -5.08 -27.16
C SER A 822 -3.96 -6.16 -26.89
N PHE A 823 -4.12 -6.90 -25.77
CA PHE A 823 -3.38 -8.12 -25.56
C PHE A 823 -3.70 -9.12 -26.70
N PRO A 824 -2.70 -9.81 -27.25
CA PRO A 824 -2.94 -10.76 -28.33
C PRO A 824 -3.80 -11.95 -27.86
N ASP A 825 -4.77 -12.32 -28.68
CA ASP A 825 -5.49 -13.58 -28.52
C ASP A 825 -4.58 -14.73 -28.93
N LEU A 826 -4.37 -15.68 -28.02
CA LEU A 826 -3.54 -16.84 -28.26
C LEU A 826 -4.42 -18.04 -28.67
N PRO A 827 -4.19 -18.66 -29.84
CA PRO A 827 -4.94 -19.83 -30.26
C PRO A 827 -4.86 -20.98 -29.26
N VAL A 828 -5.98 -21.62 -28.97
CA VAL A 828 -6.09 -22.71 -27.99
C VAL A 828 -5.24 -23.93 -28.40
N GLU A 829 -5.10 -24.16 -29.71
CA GLU A 829 -4.29 -25.23 -30.28
C GLU A 829 -2.77 -25.11 -30.00
N TRP A 830 -2.30 -23.95 -29.52
CA TRP A 830 -0.91 -23.80 -29.09
C TRP A 830 -0.66 -24.43 -27.71
N SER A 831 -1.70 -24.67 -26.92
CA SER A 831 -1.57 -25.32 -25.61
C SER A 831 -1.41 -26.84 -25.78
N ASP A 832 -0.19 -27.33 -25.51
CA ASP A 832 0.20 -28.73 -25.65
C ASP A 832 1.01 -29.21 -24.42
N PRO A 833 0.34 -29.62 -23.34
CA PRO A 833 1.02 -30.10 -22.12
C PRO A 833 1.93 -31.33 -22.35
N ALA A 834 1.60 -32.20 -23.34
CA ALA A 834 2.43 -33.34 -23.65
C ALA A 834 3.77 -32.90 -24.27
N LEU A 835 3.73 -31.82 -25.07
CA LEU A 835 4.92 -31.22 -25.66
C LEU A 835 5.80 -30.58 -24.56
N GLU A 836 5.22 -29.93 -23.56
CA GLU A 836 5.95 -29.39 -22.42
C GLU A 836 6.66 -30.46 -21.61
N GLU A 837 6.00 -31.57 -21.32
CA GLU A 837 6.60 -32.70 -20.61
C GLU A 837 7.79 -33.27 -21.40
N ARG A 838 7.62 -33.48 -22.72
CA ARG A 838 8.68 -33.94 -23.60
C ARG A 838 9.88 -32.96 -23.60
N TRP A 839 9.63 -31.66 -23.75
CA TRP A 839 10.72 -30.66 -23.79
C TRP A 839 11.38 -30.45 -22.42
N THR A 840 10.72 -30.68 -21.34
CA THR A 840 11.33 -30.71 -19.99
C THR A 840 12.43 -31.78 -19.93
N ARG A 841 12.15 -32.98 -20.46
CA ARG A 841 13.13 -34.07 -20.53
C ARG A 841 14.27 -33.78 -21.54
N ILE A 842 13.95 -33.26 -22.71
CA ILE A 842 14.96 -32.85 -23.71
C ILE A 842 15.90 -31.78 -23.12
N ARG A 843 15.37 -30.80 -22.42
CA ARG A 843 16.18 -29.74 -21.76
C ARG A 843 17.09 -30.30 -20.67
N SER A 844 16.67 -31.33 -19.95
CA SER A 844 17.49 -31.98 -18.93
C SER A 844 18.68 -32.72 -19.59
N VAL A 845 18.44 -33.48 -20.65
CA VAL A 845 19.54 -34.14 -21.40
C VAL A 845 20.50 -33.12 -22.02
N ARG A 846 19.96 -32.03 -22.63
CA ARG A 846 20.79 -30.92 -23.13
C ARG A 846 21.67 -30.31 -22.03
N ARG A 847 21.16 -30.13 -20.80
CA ARG A 847 21.95 -29.60 -19.66
C ARG A 847 23.13 -30.51 -19.37
N ILE A 848 22.97 -31.83 -19.39
CA ILE A 848 24.04 -32.81 -19.20
C ILE A 848 25.07 -32.65 -20.30
N ILE A 849 24.66 -32.66 -21.58
CA ILE A 849 25.56 -32.50 -22.73
C ILE A 849 26.37 -31.20 -22.62
N THR A 850 25.71 -30.07 -22.29
CA THR A 850 26.39 -28.77 -22.20
C THR A 850 27.35 -28.71 -21.01
N THR A 851 27.08 -29.41 -19.92
CA THR A 851 28.00 -29.53 -18.77
C THR A 851 29.30 -30.26 -19.18
N GLU A 852 29.21 -31.36 -19.93
CA GLU A 852 30.37 -32.07 -20.41
C GLU A 852 31.20 -31.26 -21.45
N ILE A 853 30.49 -30.52 -22.34
CA ILE A 853 31.14 -29.60 -23.27
C ILE A 853 31.95 -28.51 -22.52
N GLU A 854 31.38 -27.92 -21.46
CA GLU A 854 32.08 -26.93 -20.63
C GLU A 854 33.23 -27.56 -19.82
N GLY A 855 33.09 -28.83 -19.42
CA GLY A 855 34.18 -29.66 -18.85
C GLY A 855 35.35 -29.76 -19.82
N ALA A 856 35.10 -30.20 -21.06
CA ALA A 856 36.08 -30.34 -22.13
C ALA A 856 36.74 -28.98 -22.50
N ARG A 857 35.97 -27.90 -22.47
CA ARG A 857 36.47 -26.55 -22.72
C ARG A 857 37.41 -26.07 -21.61
N ARG A 858 37.05 -26.31 -20.34
CA ARG A 858 37.93 -26.00 -19.20
C ARG A 858 39.22 -26.82 -19.21
N ALA A 859 39.14 -28.08 -19.64
CA ALA A 859 40.30 -28.96 -19.82
C ALA A 859 41.20 -28.56 -21.03
N GLY A 860 40.75 -27.63 -21.88
CA GLY A 860 41.50 -27.21 -23.08
C GLY A 860 41.42 -28.19 -24.24
N THR A 861 40.55 -29.22 -24.20
CA THR A 861 40.31 -30.19 -25.28
C THR A 861 39.69 -29.49 -26.49
N ILE A 862 38.80 -28.53 -26.26
CA ILE A 862 38.13 -27.68 -27.27
C ILE A 862 38.21 -26.22 -26.87
N GLY A 863 38.27 -25.31 -27.86
CA GLY A 863 38.24 -23.85 -27.62
C GLY A 863 36.83 -23.23 -27.67
N SER A 864 35.88 -23.89 -28.37
CA SER A 864 34.47 -23.48 -28.48
C SER A 864 33.58 -24.71 -28.65
N SER A 865 32.28 -24.58 -28.33
CA SER A 865 31.30 -25.67 -28.48
C SER A 865 31.22 -26.20 -29.94
N LEU A 866 31.33 -25.31 -30.93
CA LEU A 866 31.33 -25.68 -32.36
C LEU A 866 32.59 -26.45 -32.81
N GLN A 867 33.59 -26.70 -31.95
CA GLN A 867 34.71 -27.60 -32.20
C GLN A 867 34.46 -28.99 -31.61
N ALA A 868 33.31 -29.22 -30.96
CA ALA A 868 32.97 -30.47 -30.34
C ALA A 868 32.21 -31.39 -31.30
N GLN A 869 32.57 -32.69 -31.22
CA GLN A 869 31.73 -33.83 -31.56
C GLN A 869 31.36 -34.53 -30.24
N VAL A 870 30.08 -34.86 -30.06
CA VAL A 870 29.59 -35.52 -28.86
C VAL A 870 29.03 -36.89 -29.20
N GLU A 871 29.39 -37.91 -28.45
CA GLU A 871 28.77 -39.23 -28.46
C GLU A 871 27.78 -39.29 -27.29
N LEU A 872 26.49 -39.44 -27.61
CA LEU A 872 25.38 -39.49 -26.68
C LEU A 872 24.79 -40.92 -26.64
N THR A 873 24.97 -41.63 -25.54
CA THR A 873 24.39 -42.95 -25.34
C THR A 873 23.00 -42.84 -24.72
N LEU A 874 21.99 -43.44 -25.36
CA LEU A 874 20.60 -43.46 -24.92
C LEU A 874 20.14 -44.93 -24.80
N SER A 875 19.22 -45.18 -23.87
CA SER A 875 18.46 -46.43 -23.83
C SER A 875 17.47 -46.53 -25.01
N GLU A 876 16.90 -47.71 -25.28
CA GLU A 876 15.86 -47.87 -26.33
C GLU A 876 14.64 -47.00 -26.06
N GLU A 877 14.24 -46.91 -24.80
CA GLU A 877 13.08 -46.07 -24.37
C GLU A 877 13.35 -44.57 -24.62
N GLU A 878 14.55 -44.11 -24.26
CA GLU A 878 14.94 -42.70 -24.47
C GLU A 878 15.14 -42.41 -25.97
N ALA A 879 15.68 -43.33 -26.73
CA ALA A 879 15.81 -43.15 -28.18
C ALA A 879 14.45 -43.03 -28.86
N ALA A 880 13.45 -43.79 -28.40
CA ALA A 880 12.07 -43.67 -28.88
C ALA A 880 11.44 -42.34 -28.41
N LEU A 881 11.62 -41.97 -27.14
CA LEU A 881 11.11 -40.71 -26.57
C LEU A 881 11.69 -39.48 -27.29
N PHE A 882 12.98 -39.49 -27.64
CA PHE A 882 13.68 -38.37 -28.27
C PHE A 882 13.77 -38.50 -29.80
N ALA A 883 12.98 -39.37 -30.40
CA ALA A 883 12.97 -39.56 -31.86
C ALA A 883 12.76 -38.21 -32.57
N GLY A 884 13.59 -37.92 -33.57
CA GLY A 884 13.53 -36.71 -34.36
C GLY A 884 14.24 -35.48 -33.75
N VAL A 885 14.79 -35.59 -32.55
CA VAL A 885 15.53 -34.48 -31.90
C VAL A 885 16.91 -34.33 -32.58
N ASN A 886 17.20 -33.09 -33.04
CA ASN A 886 18.50 -32.70 -33.56
C ASN A 886 19.43 -32.24 -32.42
N TRP A 887 20.10 -33.19 -31.75
CA TRP A 887 20.95 -32.91 -30.61
C TRP A 887 22.15 -32.01 -30.95
N GLY A 888 22.66 -32.06 -32.19
CA GLY A 888 23.76 -31.20 -32.63
C GLY A 888 23.36 -29.74 -32.68
N GLU A 889 22.14 -29.45 -33.09
CA GLU A 889 21.57 -28.11 -33.08
C GLU A 889 21.27 -27.66 -31.65
N LEU A 890 20.64 -28.51 -30.84
CA LEU A 890 20.28 -28.19 -29.47
C LEU A 890 21.51 -27.95 -28.57
N ALA A 891 22.56 -28.74 -28.72
CA ALA A 891 23.80 -28.58 -27.95
C ALA A 891 24.75 -27.54 -28.53
N ILE A 892 24.43 -26.99 -29.72
CA ILE A 892 25.26 -26.00 -30.44
C ILE A 892 26.68 -26.55 -30.68
N VAL A 893 26.75 -27.77 -31.18
CA VAL A 893 28.01 -28.46 -31.58
C VAL A 893 28.02 -28.77 -33.05
N SER A 894 29.18 -29.19 -33.56
CA SER A 894 29.31 -29.56 -34.98
C SER A 894 28.63 -30.87 -35.30
N HIS A 895 28.70 -31.88 -34.41
CA HIS A 895 28.07 -33.19 -34.60
C HIS A 895 27.71 -33.82 -33.27
N VAL A 896 26.58 -34.58 -33.23
CA VAL A 896 26.23 -35.50 -32.14
C VAL A 896 25.94 -36.87 -32.77
N GLU A 897 26.66 -37.87 -32.33
CA GLU A 897 26.43 -39.29 -32.65
C GLU A 897 25.59 -39.91 -31.52
N VAL A 898 24.39 -40.40 -31.86
CA VAL A 898 23.51 -41.05 -30.89
C VAL A 898 23.76 -42.57 -30.97
N VAL A 899 24.23 -43.13 -29.87
CA VAL A 899 24.43 -44.57 -29.70
C VAL A 899 23.29 -45.14 -28.86
N ILE A 900 22.59 -46.17 -29.36
CA ILE A 900 21.53 -46.86 -28.62
C ILE A 900 22.13 -48.07 -27.92
N ASP A 901 22.11 -48.08 -26.58
CA ASP A 901 22.54 -49.24 -25.78
C ASP A 901 21.38 -49.73 -24.91
N PRO A 902 20.81 -50.93 -25.25
CA PRO A 902 19.69 -51.50 -24.49
C PRO A 902 20.03 -51.80 -23.03
N THR A 903 21.31 -51.84 -22.68
CA THR A 903 21.77 -52.14 -21.31
C THR A 903 22.07 -50.88 -20.49
N SER A 904 22.01 -49.70 -21.14
CA SER A 904 22.26 -48.42 -20.50
C SER A 904 21.10 -48.06 -19.54
N SER A 905 21.44 -47.60 -18.35
CA SER A 905 20.49 -46.95 -17.47
C SER A 905 20.12 -45.59 -18.03
N SER A 906 18.87 -45.14 -17.75
CA SER A 906 18.39 -43.82 -18.21
C SER A 906 19.37 -42.71 -17.84
N ILE A 907 19.68 -41.83 -18.80
CA ILE A 907 20.43 -40.60 -18.60
C ILE A 907 19.58 -39.53 -17.87
N TYR A 908 18.24 -39.73 -17.88
CA TYR A 908 17.28 -38.87 -17.25
C TYR A 908 17.00 -39.34 -15.80
N VAL A 909 17.20 -38.48 -14.82
CA VAL A 909 16.83 -38.69 -13.42
C VAL A 909 15.71 -37.71 -13.08
N ASP A 910 14.55 -38.21 -12.62
CA ASP A 910 13.48 -37.42 -12.06
C ASP A 910 13.95 -36.81 -10.70
N GLY A 911 14.21 -35.52 -10.68
CA GLY A 911 14.58 -34.79 -9.45
C GLY A 911 16.00 -34.22 -9.48
N ASP A 912 16.16 -33.11 -8.78
CA ASP A 912 17.35 -32.23 -8.73
C ASP A 912 18.54 -32.82 -7.91
N GLU A 913 18.55 -34.11 -7.62
CA GLU A 913 19.64 -34.75 -6.86
C GLU A 913 20.66 -35.39 -7.79
N GLY A 914 21.92 -34.90 -7.69
CA GLY A 914 23.07 -35.39 -8.44
C GLY A 914 23.36 -36.87 -8.18
N GLY A 915 22.73 -37.76 -8.94
CA GLY A 915 23.12 -39.15 -9.04
C GLY A 915 24.30 -39.34 -9.98
N ASP A 916 25.17 -40.30 -9.70
CA ASP A 916 26.28 -40.69 -10.57
C ASP A 916 25.72 -41.06 -11.96
N LEU A 917 26.14 -40.27 -12.96
CA LEU A 917 25.74 -40.44 -14.36
C LEU A 917 26.38 -41.68 -14.95
N HIS A 918 25.64 -42.78 -15.04
CA HIS A 918 26.01 -43.93 -15.90
C HIS A 918 25.68 -43.54 -17.36
N GLY A 919 26.72 -43.30 -18.18
CA GLY A 919 26.56 -42.92 -19.58
C GLY A 919 26.75 -41.44 -19.89
N ALA A 920 27.63 -40.74 -19.16
CA ALA A 920 27.98 -39.35 -19.46
C ALA A 920 28.37 -39.18 -20.94
N PRO A 921 27.86 -38.11 -21.63
CA PRO A 921 28.24 -37.85 -23.03
C PRO A 921 29.75 -37.69 -23.19
N VAL A 922 30.31 -38.33 -24.22
CA VAL A 922 31.75 -38.25 -24.51
C VAL A 922 32.01 -37.12 -25.50
N VAL A 923 32.78 -36.11 -25.06
CA VAL A 923 33.14 -34.95 -25.89
C VAL A 923 34.52 -35.18 -26.53
N ARG A 924 34.58 -35.07 -27.86
CA ARG A 924 35.80 -35.15 -28.67
C ARG A 924 35.94 -33.90 -29.56
N VAL A 925 37.13 -33.66 -30.08
CA VAL A 925 37.37 -32.62 -31.12
C VAL A 925 36.69 -33.08 -32.41
N ALA A 926 35.88 -32.23 -33.04
CA ALA A 926 35.21 -32.56 -34.29
C ALA A 926 36.22 -32.67 -35.45
N GLU A 927 35.97 -33.66 -36.33
CA GLU A 927 36.80 -33.89 -37.52
C GLU A 927 36.44 -32.94 -38.68
N GLY A 928 37.42 -32.51 -39.46
CA GLY A 928 37.23 -31.65 -40.63
C GLY A 928 37.75 -30.22 -40.44
N GLU A 929 37.35 -29.36 -41.34
CA GLU A 929 37.76 -27.94 -41.34
C GLU A 929 36.62 -27.01 -40.83
N LYS A 930 37.01 -25.87 -40.27
CA LYS A 930 36.04 -24.85 -39.78
C LYS A 930 35.45 -24.07 -40.96
N CYS A 931 34.16 -24.15 -41.13
CA CYS A 931 33.42 -23.31 -42.09
C CYS A 931 33.59 -21.81 -41.79
N ALA A 932 34.05 -21.04 -42.77
CA ALA A 932 34.31 -19.58 -42.64
C ALA A 932 33.03 -18.76 -42.35
N ARG A 933 31.82 -19.30 -42.62
CA ARG A 933 30.55 -18.60 -42.45
C ARG A 933 29.78 -19.04 -41.23
N CYS A 934 29.48 -20.32 -41.00
CA CYS A 934 28.69 -20.80 -39.84
C CYS A 934 29.58 -21.29 -38.68
N TRP A 935 30.88 -21.37 -38.87
CA TRP A 935 31.91 -21.77 -37.88
C TRP A 935 31.84 -23.22 -37.39
N LYS A 936 30.94 -24.06 -37.89
CA LYS A 936 30.95 -25.52 -37.64
C LYS A 936 32.20 -26.16 -38.23
N VAL A 937 32.73 -27.16 -37.56
CA VAL A 937 33.85 -28.00 -38.04
C VAL A 937 33.28 -29.24 -38.68
N LEU A 938 33.39 -29.37 -40.00
CA LEU A 938 32.72 -30.42 -40.74
C LEU A 938 33.68 -31.03 -41.79
N PRO A 939 33.63 -32.36 -42.05
CA PRO A 939 34.52 -33.03 -43.03
C PRO A 939 34.34 -32.53 -44.47
N GLU A 940 33.13 -32.08 -44.82
CA GLU A 940 32.80 -31.58 -46.15
C GLU A 940 33.13 -30.08 -46.37
N THR A 941 33.68 -29.40 -45.38
CA THR A 941 34.05 -28.00 -45.51
C THR A 941 35.15 -27.84 -46.57
N GLY A 942 34.92 -26.93 -47.54
CA GLY A 942 35.84 -26.73 -48.66
C GLY A 942 35.65 -27.68 -49.83
N SER A 943 34.71 -28.64 -49.77
CA SER A 943 34.47 -29.57 -50.86
C SER A 943 33.84 -28.95 -52.11
N ASN A 944 33.25 -27.77 -52.01
CA ASN A 944 32.70 -27.00 -53.15
C ASN A 944 33.77 -26.01 -53.67
N PRO A 945 34.36 -26.24 -54.88
CA PRO A 945 35.43 -25.40 -55.41
C PRO A 945 35.00 -23.95 -55.72
N ALA A 946 33.69 -23.71 -55.97
CA ALA A 946 33.16 -22.39 -56.22
C ALA A 946 33.09 -21.51 -54.95
N TYR A 947 33.07 -22.14 -53.78
CA TYR A 947 32.97 -21.45 -52.47
C TYR A 947 33.97 -22.07 -51.48
N PRO A 948 35.26 -21.85 -51.64
CA PRO A 948 36.29 -22.46 -50.81
C PRO A 948 36.14 -22.03 -49.36
N GLY A 949 36.39 -22.99 -48.44
CA GLY A 949 36.28 -22.77 -46.98
C GLY A 949 34.85 -22.73 -46.43
N LEU A 950 33.81 -23.04 -47.26
CA LEU A 950 32.44 -23.20 -46.80
C LEU A 950 32.03 -24.67 -46.71
N CYS A 951 31.15 -24.99 -45.75
CA CYS A 951 30.42 -26.26 -45.73
C CYS A 951 29.36 -26.24 -46.85
N LEU A 952 28.83 -27.44 -47.22
CA LEU A 952 27.89 -27.57 -48.32
C LEU A 952 26.61 -26.68 -48.15
N ARG A 953 26.03 -26.67 -46.93
CA ARG A 953 24.91 -25.79 -46.63
C ARG A 953 25.22 -24.31 -46.90
N CYS A 954 26.34 -23.83 -46.39
CA CYS A 954 26.70 -22.42 -46.55
C CYS A 954 27.05 -22.07 -47.98
N ALA A 955 27.66 -23.00 -48.72
CA ALA A 955 27.97 -22.85 -50.14
C ALA A 955 26.69 -22.74 -51.02
N ASP A 956 25.66 -23.54 -50.71
CA ASP A 956 24.34 -23.46 -51.35
C ASP A 956 23.67 -22.11 -51.12
N VAL A 957 23.61 -21.66 -49.85
CA VAL A 957 23.00 -20.38 -49.49
C VAL A 957 23.71 -19.20 -50.17
N VAL A 958 25.03 -19.20 -50.19
CA VAL A 958 25.80 -18.13 -50.79
C VAL A 958 25.62 -18.17 -52.33
N GLY A 959 25.52 -19.34 -52.93
CA GLY A 959 25.22 -19.50 -54.35
C GLY A 959 23.85 -18.94 -54.74
N GLN A 960 22.82 -19.18 -53.94
CA GLN A 960 21.48 -18.64 -54.19
C GLN A 960 21.42 -17.11 -54.04
N SER A 961 22.31 -16.49 -53.30
CA SER A 961 22.39 -15.04 -53.13
C SER A 961 23.02 -14.27 -54.31
N GLY A 962 23.53 -14.97 -55.34
CA GLY A 962 24.23 -14.35 -56.46
C GLY A 962 25.63 -13.84 -56.12
N PHE A 963 26.15 -14.18 -54.92
CA PHE A 963 27.49 -13.80 -54.50
C PHE A 963 28.53 -14.56 -55.30
N VAL A 964 29.47 -13.85 -55.95
CA VAL A 964 30.59 -14.44 -56.65
C VAL A 964 31.86 -14.31 -55.81
N SER A 965 32.50 -15.43 -55.44
CA SER A 965 33.73 -15.40 -54.68
C SER A 965 34.88 -14.82 -55.54
N THR A 966 35.66 -13.90 -54.98
CA THR A 966 36.82 -13.31 -55.66
C THR A 966 37.87 -14.38 -56.00
N ALA A 967 37.92 -15.52 -55.32
CA ALA A 967 38.78 -16.63 -55.61
C ALA A 967 38.45 -17.34 -56.94
N VAL A 968 37.23 -17.17 -57.49
CA VAL A 968 36.82 -17.73 -58.79
C VAL A 968 37.14 -16.78 -59.92
N GLN A 969 37.32 -15.47 -59.67
CA GLN A 969 37.64 -14.46 -60.67
C GLN A 969 39.13 -14.47 -61.04
N GLU A 970 40.03 -15.01 -60.24
CA GLU A 970 41.46 -15.13 -60.55
C GLU A 970 41.85 -16.41 -61.33
N GLY A 971 40.88 -17.31 -61.51
CA GLY A 971 41.14 -18.58 -62.24
C GLY A 971 40.35 -18.78 -63.57
N ALA A 972 39.70 -17.72 -64.11
CA ALA A 972 39.00 -17.75 -65.41
C ALA A 972 39.77 -17.01 -66.50
#